data_14474984124f02d4ba3a47d7f1a3df4e
#
_entry.id   14474984124f02d4ba3a47d7f1a3df4e
#
_cell.length_a   1.000
_cell.length_b   1.000
_cell.length_c   1.000
_cell.angle_alpha   90.00
_cell.angle_beta   90.00
_cell.angle_gamma   90.00
#
_symmetry.space_group_name_H-M   'P 1'
#
loop_
_entity.id
_entity.type
_entity.pdbx_description
1 polymer ?
#
loop_
_entity_poly.entity_id
_entity_poly.type
_entity_poly.pdbx_seq_one_letter_code
_entity_poly.pdbx_strand_id
1 'polypeptide(L)'
;MGMGWIGQRKTWRRLGSFAMALVVVLGLQSGLPLWALSDQAGAQISATASPPLAQDLPMAEPILPPPPVIPIDIRQHWAKDCITALAQARMITADDSARFYPDQPILWGDYVAWLNRLIPPGEAGGWANPLEKALGLTTAPTVASHYPSQYYQPDRPLVRAEGIMALAAKLGLNHQIAANTLIDNTLVDGAQVPTYAREGVAAALAQGMVVNYPEGNRLHPTQRLTRGEAAALICRADPNLTLRQWIDADWVAMAAPPEIVPVPLAETRGVWLTNIDSQVLFSTESLTAGVDQLAALNFNTLYPVAWNWGYTLYPSRVAERELGVSQHLYADLRAPQRGAVEGARDMMLEAVDLGHAKGMAVIPWFEFGFMTPEPYDLYRRHPDWFTHKRVEPSAEDFESDKSQPKPGADAGVLKSRDLTPTEEASRQKMQTLGRGGSQGKQDSPENGLPPEVLADPGIWLEGGRLPRRWLSPFHPQAKRFLLQLINELVSNYEVDGFQFDDHLGLPVEFGYDPYTINLYKSEHNGQEPPANYQDPEWVAWRANKISDFLAEVYQMVKARRPNAVISISPNPHPFAYVNYLQDWPTWVNRGIVDELIVQIYRSDQNRFIWEMNKPYMQASLRKISTNVGILSGLRAAPVGMDHIGDQIKAVRDRRFSGMSFFFYESLWMPAPRERREDRVTGFQQAFASVASRPSGPPGPRMRGRILRDRLTQSHLRSGG
;
A
#
# COMPACT_ATOMS: atom_id res chain seq x y z
N MET A 1 27.49 16.19 -62.29
CA MET A 1 28.63 15.30 -61.98
C MET A 1 28.63 15.20 -60.47
N GLY A 2 28.16 14.19 -59.80
CA GLY A 2 28.17 12.80 -60.04
C GLY A 2 28.91 12.14 -58.87
N MET A 3 28.29 11.16 -58.23
CA MET A 3 28.76 10.20 -57.21
C MET A 3 28.66 10.70 -55.77
N GLY A 4 27.81 10.16 -54.88
CA GLY A 4 27.39 8.77 -54.71
C GLY A 4 28.26 8.07 -53.66
N TRP A 5 27.81 8.14 -52.36
CA TRP A 5 28.31 7.16 -51.37
C TRP A 5 27.12 6.72 -50.50
N ILE A 6 26.79 5.44 -50.66
CA ILE A 6 25.89 4.66 -49.82
C ILE A 6 26.69 4.25 -48.57
N GLY A 7 26.24 4.69 -47.40
CA GLY A 7 26.81 4.32 -46.10
C GLY A 7 25.76 3.66 -45.22
N GLN A 8 26.05 2.42 -44.88
CA GLN A 8 25.23 1.50 -44.11
C GLN A 8 24.69 2.08 -42.81
N ARG A 9 23.38 2.03 -42.62
CA ARG A 9 22.73 2.24 -41.31
C ARG A 9 23.02 1.02 -40.41
N LYS A 10 23.92 1.15 -39.45
CA LYS A 10 24.01 0.26 -38.30
C LYS A 10 22.97 0.73 -37.27
N THR A 11 21.91 -0.03 -37.14
CA THR A 11 20.92 0.08 -36.06
C THR A 11 21.58 -0.31 -34.73
N TRP A 12 21.94 0.66 -33.94
CA TRP A 12 22.22 0.45 -32.51
C TRP A 12 20.92 0.55 -31.75
N ARG A 13 20.43 -0.60 -31.27
CA ARG A 13 19.32 -0.68 -30.35
C ARG A 13 19.69 0.04 -29.06
N ARG A 14 18.89 1.02 -28.69
CA ARG A 14 18.89 1.69 -27.41
C ARG A 14 18.50 0.69 -26.31
N LEU A 15 19.43 0.36 -25.44
CA LEU A 15 19.22 -0.34 -24.17
C LEU A 15 19.65 0.60 -23.06
N GLY A 16 18.74 1.25 -22.43
CA GLY A 16 19.12 2.15 -21.34
C GLY A 16 18.02 2.97 -20.70
N SER A 17 16.86 2.42 -20.37
CA SER A 17 15.87 3.17 -19.60
C SER A 17 14.86 2.26 -18.90
N PHE A 18 15.28 1.11 -18.40
CA PHE A 18 14.34 0.08 -17.91
C PHE A 18 14.32 -0.14 -16.38
N ALA A 19 15.10 0.60 -15.62
CA ALA A 19 15.43 0.15 -14.26
C ALA A 19 14.45 0.57 -13.16
N MET A 20 13.76 1.70 -13.27
CA MET A 20 12.97 2.23 -12.17
C MET A 20 11.66 1.50 -11.91
N ALA A 21 11.07 0.94 -12.95
CA ALA A 21 9.76 0.28 -12.85
C ALA A 21 9.83 -1.24 -12.66
N LEU A 22 10.99 -1.86 -12.91
CA LEU A 22 11.12 -3.32 -12.91
C LEU A 22 11.12 -3.91 -11.49
N VAL A 23 11.54 -3.16 -10.47
CA VAL A 23 11.53 -3.61 -9.06
C VAL A 23 10.10 -3.85 -8.54
N VAL A 24 9.13 -3.12 -9.10
CA VAL A 24 7.71 -3.28 -8.72
C VAL A 24 7.00 -4.39 -9.50
N VAL A 25 7.45 -4.70 -10.73
CA VAL A 25 6.73 -5.60 -11.65
C VAL A 25 7.21 -7.05 -11.60
N LEU A 26 8.49 -7.33 -11.32
CA LEU A 26 9.02 -8.70 -11.28
C LEU A 26 8.53 -9.56 -10.11
N GLY A 27 7.84 -8.99 -9.14
CA GLY A 27 7.10 -9.75 -8.11
C GLY A 27 5.76 -10.33 -8.57
N LEU A 28 5.37 -10.17 -9.84
CA LEU A 28 4.01 -10.39 -10.31
C LEU A 28 3.82 -11.55 -11.31
N GLN A 29 4.89 -12.22 -11.77
CA GLN A 29 4.74 -13.31 -12.75
C GLN A 29 5.20 -14.67 -12.21
N SER A 30 4.40 -15.28 -11.36
CA SER A 30 4.41 -16.73 -11.17
C SER A 30 3.05 -17.20 -10.65
N GLY A 31 2.09 -17.27 -11.54
CA GLY A 31 0.79 -17.87 -11.31
C GLY A 31 0.34 -18.62 -12.56
N LEU A 32 0.94 -19.79 -12.81
CA LEU A 32 0.36 -20.80 -13.73
C LEU A 32 0.12 -22.07 -12.93
N PRO A 33 -1.06 -22.71 -13.07
CA PRO A 33 -1.38 -23.95 -12.36
C PRO A 33 -0.68 -25.12 -13.03
N LEU A 34 0.01 -25.94 -12.21
CA LEU A 34 0.63 -27.22 -12.55
C LEU A 34 -0.44 -28.31 -12.70
N TRP A 35 -1.00 -28.46 -13.90
CA TRP A 35 -1.64 -29.73 -14.27
C TRP A 35 -1.77 -30.00 -15.78
N ALA A 36 -0.79 -29.76 -16.55
CA ALA A 36 -0.77 -30.21 -17.93
C ALA A 36 0.65 -30.51 -18.38
N LEU A 37 1.13 -31.70 -18.10
CA LEU A 37 2.17 -32.41 -18.87
C LEU A 37 2.32 -33.82 -18.28
N SER A 38 1.48 -34.75 -18.75
CA SER A 38 1.81 -36.16 -18.81
C SER A 38 1.43 -36.64 -20.21
N ASP A 39 2.43 -36.80 -21.06
CA ASP A 39 2.51 -37.93 -21.95
C ASP A 39 3.80 -37.90 -22.76
N GLN A 40 4.38 -39.09 -22.83
CA GLN A 40 5.45 -39.55 -23.71
C GLN A 40 6.91 -39.41 -23.23
N ALA A 41 7.39 -40.51 -22.68
CA ALA A 41 8.56 -41.20 -23.23
C ALA A 41 8.76 -42.53 -22.52
N GLY A 42 8.54 -43.63 -23.23
CA GLY A 42 8.89 -44.97 -22.77
C GLY A 42 10.38 -45.23 -22.89
N ALA A 43 10.93 -45.89 -21.88
CA ALA A 43 12.17 -46.66 -22.00
C ALA A 43 12.12 -47.85 -21.06
N GLN A 44 12.27 -49.02 -21.63
CA GLN A 44 12.37 -50.31 -20.98
C GLN A 44 13.62 -50.41 -20.08
N ILE A 45 13.50 -50.92 -18.88
CA ILE A 45 14.58 -51.61 -18.19
C ILE A 45 14.04 -52.84 -17.45
N SER A 46 14.81 -53.91 -17.60
CA SER A 46 14.64 -55.30 -17.26
C SER A 46 14.28 -55.63 -15.79
N ALA A 47 13.58 -56.73 -15.68
CA ALA A 47 13.21 -57.45 -14.49
C ALA A 47 14.41 -58.07 -13.75
N THR A 48 14.44 -57.98 -12.40
CA THR A 48 14.95 -59.03 -11.51
C THR A 48 14.27 -58.97 -10.14
N ALA A 49 13.75 -60.14 -9.77
CA ALA A 49 13.50 -60.68 -8.42
C ALA A 49 12.46 -60.01 -7.50
N SER A 50 11.33 -60.69 -7.35
CA SER A 50 10.30 -60.52 -6.32
C SER A 50 10.76 -61.14 -4.96
N PRO A 51 10.43 -60.51 -3.83
CA PRO A 51 10.23 -61.22 -2.56
C PRO A 51 8.73 -61.53 -2.33
N PRO A 52 8.39 -62.42 -1.36
CA PRO A 52 7.15 -63.18 -1.38
C PRO A 52 5.93 -62.40 -0.86
N LEU A 53 4.78 -62.86 -1.34
CA LEU A 53 3.41 -62.48 -1.02
C LEU A 53 3.14 -62.30 0.47
N ALA A 54 2.77 -61.10 0.87
CA ALA A 54 2.01 -60.85 2.10
C ALA A 54 0.52 -61.03 1.76
N GLN A 55 -0.15 -61.80 2.60
CA GLN A 55 -1.54 -62.19 2.49
C GLN A 55 -2.47 -60.98 2.45
N ASP A 56 -3.43 -60.99 1.52
CA ASP A 56 -4.53 -60.05 1.41
C ASP A 56 -5.37 -60.02 2.70
N LEU A 57 -5.24 -58.95 3.47
CA LEU A 57 -6.27 -58.56 4.41
C LEU A 57 -7.35 -57.79 3.63
N PRO A 58 -8.65 -58.10 3.81
CA PRO A 58 -9.71 -57.36 3.13
C PRO A 58 -9.64 -55.92 3.53
N MET A 59 -9.47 -55.04 2.53
CA MET A 59 -9.61 -53.59 2.69
C MET A 59 -11.04 -53.33 3.20
N ALA A 60 -11.13 -52.77 4.42
CA ALA A 60 -12.41 -52.30 4.95
C ALA A 60 -12.98 -51.27 3.94
N GLU A 61 -14.19 -51.53 3.43
CA GLU A 61 -14.91 -50.54 2.64
C GLU A 61 -14.94 -49.19 3.40
N PRO A 62 -14.69 -48.05 2.75
CA PRO A 62 -14.80 -46.76 3.40
C PRO A 62 -16.24 -46.64 3.94
N ILE A 63 -16.40 -46.55 5.25
CA ILE A 63 -17.67 -46.28 5.90
C ILE A 63 -18.11 -44.90 5.45
N LEU A 64 -19.01 -44.87 4.48
CA LEU A 64 -19.65 -43.61 4.07
C LEU A 64 -20.35 -43.01 5.29
N PRO A 65 -20.11 -41.72 5.57
CA PRO A 65 -20.80 -41.09 6.68
C PRO A 65 -22.32 -41.19 6.46
N PRO A 66 -23.12 -41.40 7.50
CA PRO A 66 -24.57 -41.55 7.37
C PRO A 66 -25.18 -40.31 6.64
N PRO A 67 -26.29 -40.49 5.92
CA PRO A 67 -26.93 -39.39 5.21
C PRO A 67 -27.29 -38.25 6.20
N PRO A 68 -27.28 -36.97 5.76
CA PRO A 68 -27.62 -35.86 6.63
C PRO A 68 -29.10 -35.98 7.08
N VAL A 69 -29.33 -35.75 8.36
CA VAL A 69 -30.69 -35.78 8.94
C VAL A 69 -31.33 -34.40 8.71
N ILE A 70 -32.45 -34.39 7.95
CA ILE A 70 -33.24 -33.17 7.77
C ILE A 70 -34.19 -33.04 8.95
N PRO A 71 -34.21 -31.89 9.66
CA PRO A 71 -35.08 -31.70 10.80
C PRO A 71 -36.56 -31.77 10.43
N ILE A 72 -37.35 -32.39 11.30
CA ILE A 72 -38.79 -32.61 11.06
C ILE A 72 -39.69 -31.47 11.57
N ASP A 73 -39.18 -30.63 12.49
CA ASP A 73 -39.89 -29.57 13.19
C ASP A 73 -39.78 -28.19 12.50
N ILE A 74 -39.21 -28.15 11.31
CA ILE A 74 -39.03 -26.89 10.53
C ILE A 74 -40.09 -26.68 9.46
N ARG A 75 -41.00 -27.63 9.24
CA ARG A 75 -41.88 -27.65 8.06
C ARG A 75 -42.71 -26.37 7.84
N GLN A 76 -43.07 -25.66 8.87
CA GLN A 76 -43.86 -24.41 8.82
C GLN A 76 -43.03 -23.19 9.21
N HIS A 77 -41.73 -23.37 9.50
CA HIS A 77 -40.89 -22.27 9.92
C HIS A 77 -40.41 -21.46 8.68
N TRP A 78 -40.35 -20.14 8.81
CA TRP A 78 -40.00 -19.22 7.72
C TRP A 78 -38.60 -19.49 7.13
N ALA A 79 -37.65 -19.93 7.96
CA ALA A 79 -36.26 -20.26 7.53
C ALA A 79 -36.07 -21.74 7.11
N LYS A 80 -37.17 -22.51 6.84
CA LYS A 80 -37.10 -23.95 6.57
C LYS A 80 -36.13 -24.32 5.44
N ASP A 81 -36.16 -23.57 4.35
CA ASP A 81 -35.34 -23.89 3.16
C ASP A 81 -33.85 -23.66 3.44
N CYS A 82 -33.49 -22.59 4.14
CA CYS A 82 -32.16 -22.35 4.64
C CYS A 82 -31.70 -23.43 5.63
N ILE A 83 -32.51 -23.77 6.64
CA ILE A 83 -32.18 -24.81 7.63
C ILE A 83 -31.98 -26.17 6.94
N THR A 84 -32.83 -26.49 5.94
CA THR A 84 -32.70 -27.72 5.13
C THR A 84 -31.36 -27.73 4.37
N ALA A 85 -31.02 -26.64 3.70
CA ALA A 85 -29.77 -26.52 2.94
C ALA A 85 -28.53 -26.63 3.85
N LEU A 86 -28.55 -25.99 5.02
CA LEU A 86 -27.48 -26.09 6.01
C LEU A 86 -27.34 -27.50 6.60
N ALA A 87 -28.44 -28.22 6.83
CA ALA A 87 -28.41 -29.59 7.29
C ALA A 87 -27.83 -30.52 6.21
N GLN A 88 -28.22 -30.35 4.95
CA GLN A 88 -27.65 -31.06 3.79
C GLN A 88 -26.13 -30.81 3.65
N ALA A 89 -25.69 -29.57 3.87
CA ALA A 89 -24.30 -29.19 3.88
C ALA A 89 -23.54 -29.61 5.16
N ARG A 90 -24.21 -30.27 6.12
CA ARG A 90 -23.64 -30.70 7.42
C ARG A 90 -23.12 -29.53 8.27
N MET A 91 -23.58 -28.33 8.02
CA MET A 91 -23.19 -27.14 8.80
C MET A 91 -23.93 -27.07 10.13
N ILE A 92 -25.14 -27.59 10.18
CA ILE A 92 -25.95 -27.73 11.39
C ILE A 92 -26.43 -29.18 11.53
N THR A 93 -26.81 -29.55 12.74
CA THR A 93 -27.29 -30.92 13.07
C THR A 93 -28.64 -30.84 13.79
N ALA A 94 -29.51 -31.81 13.53
CA ALA A 94 -30.64 -32.13 14.36
C ALA A 94 -30.21 -32.97 15.57
N ASP A 95 -31.04 -33.04 16.59
CA ASP A 95 -30.86 -33.95 17.72
C ASP A 95 -31.18 -35.42 17.34
N ASP A 96 -31.06 -36.33 18.29
CA ASP A 96 -31.36 -37.77 18.10
C ASP A 96 -32.83 -38.03 17.75
N SER A 97 -33.74 -37.08 17.99
CA SER A 97 -35.15 -37.12 17.64
C SER A 97 -35.45 -36.43 16.29
N ALA A 98 -34.40 -36.11 15.50
CA ALA A 98 -34.48 -35.38 14.26
C ALA A 98 -35.14 -33.98 14.40
N ARG A 99 -34.92 -33.28 15.53
CA ARG A 99 -35.45 -31.94 15.78
C ARG A 99 -34.34 -30.90 15.81
N PHE A 100 -34.65 -29.68 15.34
CA PHE A 100 -33.75 -28.53 15.28
C PHE A 100 -34.12 -27.43 16.28
N TYR A 101 -35.38 -27.34 16.65
CA TYR A 101 -35.95 -26.33 17.57
C TYR A 101 -35.70 -24.90 17.08
N PRO A 102 -36.17 -24.49 15.89
CA PRO A 102 -35.80 -23.22 15.24
C PRO A 102 -36.15 -21.98 16.06
N ASP A 103 -37.20 -22.02 16.90
CA ASP A 103 -37.66 -20.91 17.73
C ASP A 103 -36.93 -20.83 19.09
N GLN A 104 -36.09 -21.81 19.45
CA GLN A 104 -35.33 -21.75 20.68
C GLN A 104 -34.13 -20.82 20.55
N PRO A 105 -33.75 -20.13 21.65
CA PRO A 105 -32.50 -19.34 21.66
C PRO A 105 -31.28 -20.19 21.37
N ILE A 106 -30.38 -19.67 20.53
CA ILE A 106 -29.09 -20.31 20.30
C ILE A 106 -28.11 -19.95 21.41
N LEU A 107 -27.26 -20.92 21.80
CA LEU A 107 -26.17 -20.71 22.75
C LEU A 107 -24.94 -20.16 22.05
N TRP A 108 -24.10 -19.41 22.78
CA TRP A 108 -22.86 -18.86 22.24
C TRP A 108 -21.96 -19.94 21.64
N GLY A 109 -21.75 -21.05 22.35
CA GLY A 109 -20.92 -22.15 21.90
C GLY A 109 -21.38 -22.76 20.58
N ASP A 110 -22.69 -22.99 20.44
CA ASP A 110 -23.29 -23.53 19.21
C ASP A 110 -23.10 -22.57 18.03
N TYR A 111 -23.36 -21.28 18.24
CA TYR A 111 -23.23 -20.29 17.18
C TYR A 111 -21.78 -20.14 16.70
N VAL A 112 -20.83 -20.11 17.63
CA VAL A 112 -19.39 -20.13 17.29
C VAL A 112 -19.01 -21.37 16.50
N ALA A 113 -19.52 -22.53 16.87
CA ALA A 113 -19.27 -23.77 16.14
C ALA A 113 -19.80 -23.70 14.70
N TRP A 114 -20.97 -23.09 14.49
CA TRP A 114 -21.53 -22.90 13.14
C TRP A 114 -20.70 -21.90 12.32
N LEU A 115 -20.28 -20.78 12.91
CA LEU A 115 -19.40 -19.81 12.26
C LEU A 115 -18.05 -20.41 11.85
N ASN A 116 -17.51 -21.32 12.66
CA ASN A 116 -16.25 -22.00 12.34
C ASN A 116 -16.41 -23.05 11.24
N ARG A 117 -17.60 -23.62 11.06
CA ARG A 117 -17.89 -24.49 9.90
C ARG A 117 -18.11 -23.69 8.63
N LEU A 118 -18.68 -22.47 8.72
CA LEU A 118 -18.87 -21.55 7.59
C LEU A 118 -17.52 -21.08 7.03
N ILE A 119 -16.57 -20.74 7.93
CA ILE A 119 -15.22 -20.31 7.60
C ILE A 119 -14.24 -21.06 8.50
N PRO A 120 -13.62 -22.16 8.01
CA PRO A 120 -12.65 -22.92 8.78
C PRO A 120 -11.47 -22.07 9.25
N PRO A 121 -10.91 -22.35 10.44
CA PRO A 121 -9.70 -21.70 10.90
C PRO A 121 -8.54 -21.94 9.93
N GLY A 122 -7.95 -20.88 9.37
CA GLY A 122 -6.80 -20.96 8.47
C GLY A 122 -7.08 -20.69 6.98
N GLU A 123 -8.32 -20.70 6.51
CA GLU A 123 -8.66 -20.36 5.11
C GLU A 123 -8.85 -18.85 4.87
N ALA A 124 -9.16 -18.08 5.88
CA ALA A 124 -9.16 -16.62 5.81
C ALA A 124 -7.73 -16.12 6.03
N GLY A 125 -7.03 -15.81 4.95
CA GLY A 125 -5.62 -15.45 4.90
C GLY A 125 -5.09 -14.65 6.10
N GLY A 126 -4.34 -15.29 6.97
CA GLY A 126 -3.55 -14.67 8.03
C GLY A 126 -4.31 -14.16 9.26
N TRP A 127 -5.60 -14.37 9.37
CA TRP A 127 -6.43 -14.00 10.51
C TRP A 127 -6.47 -15.16 11.49
N ALA A 128 -5.60 -15.16 12.49
CA ALA A 128 -5.85 -15.91 13.70
C ALA A 128 -7.24 -15.50 14.19
N ASN A 129 -8.16 -16.44 14.19
CA ASN A 129 -9.58 -16.33 14.40
C ASN A 129 -10.01 -15.09 15.23
N PRO A 130 -10.49 -13.98 14.62
CA PRO A 130 -10.83 -12.76 15.36
C PRO A 130 -11.85 -13.03 16.46
N LEU A 131 -12.69 -14.06 16.28
CA LEU A 131 -13.71 -14.44 17.24
C LEU A 131 -13.12 -15.19 18.45
N GLU A 132 -12.20 -16.12 18.24
CA GLU A 132 -11.48 -16.80 19.35
C GLU A 132 -10.73 -15.80 20.21
N LYS A 133 -10.19 -14.77 19.60
CA LYS A 133 -9.48 -13.68 20.26
C LYS A 133 -10.42 -12.70 20.94
N ALA A 134 -11.52 -12.35 20.30
CA ALA A 134 -12.61 -11.54 20.86
C ALA A 134 -13.22 -12.20 22.09
N LEU A 135 -13.23 -13.52 22.08
CA LEU A 135 -13.76 -14.34 23.13
C LEU A 135 -12.69 -14.75 24.18
N GLY A 136 -11.48 -14.19 24.11
CA GLY A 136 -10.40 -14.50 25.03
C GLY A 136 -9.74 -15.87 24.83
N LEU A 137 -9.97 -16.50 23.67
CA LEU A 137 -9.46 -17.85 23.36
C LEU A 137 -8.07 -17.82 22.70
N THR A 138 -7.57 -16.65 22.26
CA THR A 138 -6.20 -16.44 21.77
C THR A 138 -5.68 -15.02 21.97
N THR A 139 -4.35 -14.82 21.92
CA THR A 139 -3.63 -13.64 22.44
C THR A 139 -3.35 -12.50 21.46
N ALA A 140 -4.23 -12.05 20.56
CA ALA A 140 -3.96 -10.90 19.71
C ALA A 140 -5.12 -9.88 19.48
N PRO A 141 -4.95 -8.51 19.50
CA PRO A 141 -6.01 -7.50 19.51
C PRO A 141 -6.54 -7.15 18.12
N THR A 142 -7.84 -7.20 17.88
CA THR A 142 -8.54 -6.49 16.79
C THR A 142 -10.02 -6.29 17.12
N VAL A 143 -10.73 -5.47 16.37
CA VAL A 143 -12.12 -4.92 16.39
C VAL A 143 -13.09 -5.38 17.49
N ALA A 144 -12.91 -6.56 18.04
CA ALA A 144 -13.62 -7.10 19.19
C ALA A 144 -13.10 -6.56 20.55
N SER A 145 -12.18 -5.61 20.55
CA SER A 145 -11.63 -4.98 21.78
C SER A 145 -12.68 -4.23 22.60
N HIS A 146 -13.91 -4.12 22.10
CA HIS A 146 -15.03 -3.49 22.80
C HIS A 146 -16.02 -4.50 23.43
N TYR A 147 -15.90 -5.81 23.12
CA TYR A 147 -16.69 -6.82 23.82
C TYR A 147 -15.90 -7.34 25.02
N PRO A 148 -16.34 -7.08 26.25
CA PRO A 148 -15.60 -7.53 27.43
C PRO A 148 -15.54 -9.07 27.44
N SER A 149 -14.35 -9.65 27.43
CA SER A 149 -14.10 -11.11 27.41
C SER A 149 -14.80 -11.84 28.58
N GLN A 150 -15.06 -11.12 29.68
CA GLN A 150 -15.80 -11.63 30.83
C GLN A 150 -17.27 -12.01 30.54
N TYR A 151 -17.81 -11.63 29.39
CA TYR A 151 -19.20 -11.94 28.99
C TYR A 151 -19.31 -13.18 28.10
N TYR A 152 -18.19 -13.77 27.62
CA TYR A 152 -18.25 -15.02 26.89
C TYR A 152 -18.53 -16.18 27.84
N GLN A 153 -19.72 -16.75 27.68
CA GLN A 153 -20.16 -17.96 28.38
C GLN A 153 -20.79 -18.88 27.32
N PRO A 154 -20.16 -20.03 27.00
CA PRO A 154 -20.63 -20.89 25.89
C PRO A 154 -22.08 -21.33 26.05
N ASP A 155 -22.54 -21.50 27.29
CA ASP A 155 -23.89 -21.95 27.61
C ASP A 155 -24.90 -20.80 27.76
N ARG A 156 -24.46 -19.54 27.52
CA ARG A 156 -25.33 -18.38 27.58
C ARG A 156 -26.05 -18.17 26.22
N PRO A 157 -27.37 -17.93 26.20
CA PRO A 157 -28.09 -17.52 25.00
C PRO A 157 -27.56 -16.16 24.51
N LEU A 158 -27.39 -16.00 23.18
CA LEU A 158 -27.03 -14.72 22.55
C LEU A 158 -28.26 -13.82 22.41
N VAL A 159 -27.98 -12.48 22.39
CA VAL A 159 -28.94 -11.53 21.82
C VAL A 159 -28.58 -11.27 20.34
N ARG A 160 -29.56 -10.79 19.56
CA ARG A 160 -29.42 -10.61 18.11
C ARG A 160 -28.23 -9.72 17.73
N ALA A 161 -28.06 -8.59 18.44
CA ALA A 161 -26.92 -7.68 18.19
C ALA A 161 -25.56 -8.37 18.38
N GLU A 162 -25.42 -9.25 19.37
CA GLU A 162 -24.19 -10.02 19.62
C GLU A 162 -23.92 -11.04 18.49
N GLY A 163 -24.96 -11.75 18.03
CA GLY A 163 -24.82 -12.71 16.94
C GLY A 163 -24.38 -12.05 15.64
N ILE A 164 -24.96 -10.90 15.29
CA ILE A 164 -24.58 -10.13 14.11
C ILE A 164 -23.17 -9.57 14.23
N MET A 165 -22.80 -9.03 15.41
CA MET A 165 -21.44 -8.57 15.67
C MET A 165 -20.42 -9.71 15.53
N ALA A 166 -20.70 -10.89 16.06
CA ALA A 166 -19.84 -12.06 15.95
C ALA A 166 -19.68 -12.51 14.49
N LEU A 167 -20.77 -12.50 13.72
CA LEU A 167 -20.75 -12.78 12.28
C LEU A 167 -19.86 -11.77 11.53
N ALA A 168 -20.06 -10.47 11.77
CA ALA A 168 -19.30 -9.41 11.15
C ALA A 168 -17.78 -9.54 11.47
N ALA A 169 -17.46 -9.86 12.72
CA ALA A 169 -16.08 -10.09 13.15
C ALA A 169 -15.46 -11.32 12.46
N LYS A 170 -16.20 -12.42 12.37
CA LYS A 170 -15.73 -13.67 11.71
C LYS A 170 -15.48 -13.48 10.22
N LEU A 171 -16.31 -12.69 9.54
CA LEU A 171 -16.19 -12.37 8.11
C LEU A 171 -15.22 -11.22 7.84
N GLY A 172 -14.67 -10.56 8.86
CA GLY A 172 -13.81 -9.38 8.69
C GLY A 172 -14.54 -8.20 8.02
N LEU A 173 -15.87 -8.07 8.25
CA LEU A 173 -16.67 -7.02 7.61
C LEU A 173 -16.29 -5.64 8.15
N ASN A 174 -16.40 -4.65 7.28
CA ASN A 174 -16.16 -3.25 7.61
C ASN A 174 -17.23 -2.36 6.97
N HIS A 175 -17.27 -1.10 7.38
CA HIS A 175 -18.14 -0.08 6.80
C HIS A 175 -17.39 1.24 6.68
N GLN A 176 -17.83 2.09 5.74
CA GLN A 176 -17.20 3.39 5.45
C GLN A 176 -18.02 4.58 5.93
N ILE A 177 -19.29 4.37 6.23
CA ILE A 177 -20.21 5.37 6.78
C ILE A 177 -20.17 5.24 8.30
N ALA A 178 -20.24 6.34 9.04
CA ALA A 178 -20.30 6.28 10.51
C ALA A 178 -21.36 5.30 10.99
N ALA A 179 -21.01 4.41 11.93
CA ALA A 179 -21.88 3.32 12.38
C ALA A 179 -23.27 3.82 12.80
N ASN A 180 -23.33 4.93 13.54
CA ASN A 180 -24.60 5.52 13.95
C ASN A 180 -25.47 5.93 12.76
N THR A 181 -24.87 6.57 11.74
CA THR A 181 -25.59 6.99 10.55
C THR A 181 -26.14 5.79 9.77
N LEU A 182 -25.37 4.71 9.61
CA LEU A 182 -25.84 3.49 8.96
C LEU A 182 -27.01 2.85 9.71
N ILE A 183 -26.87 2.69 11.01
CA ILE A 183 -27.86 2.05 11.86
C ILE A 183 -29.16 2.88 11.89
N ASP A 184 -29.05 4.19 12.17
CA ASP A 184 -30.20 5.07 12.36
C ASP A 184 -30.97 5.31 11.04
N ASN A 185 -30.30 5.24 9.89
CA ASN A 185 -30.94 5.36 8.57
C ASN A 185 -31.54 4.02 8.06
N THR A 186 -31.13 2.88 8.62
CA THR A 186 -31.54 1.56 8.12
C THR A 186 -32.54 0.88 9.02
N LEU A 187 -32.44 1.07 10.34
CA LEU A 187 -33.22 0.36 11.34
C LEU A 187 -34.13 1.31 12.10
N VAL A 188 -35.44 0.96 12.17
CA VAL A 188 -36.41 1.75 12.94
C VAL A 188 -36.18 1.67 14.45
N ASP A 189 -35.48 0.66 14.92
CA ASP A 189 -35.10 0.46 16.32
C ASP A 189 -33.56 0.58 16.55
N GLY A 190 -32.89 1.25 15.65
CA GLY A 190 -31.41 1.44 15.67
C GLY A 190 -30.87 2.05 16.96
N ALA A 191 -31.66 2.93 17.62
CA ALA A 191 -31.31 3.52 18.92
C ALA A 191 -31.16 2.47 20.05
N GLN A 192 -31.78 1.29 19.92
CA GLN A 192 -31.67 0.21 20.89
C GLN A 192 -30.45 -0.68 20.70
N VAL A 193 -29.68 -0.49 19.62
CA VAL A 193 -28.42 -1.25 19.38
C VAL A 193 -27.38 -0.87 20.44
N PRO A 194 -26.94 -1.83 21.28
CA PRO A 194 -25.94 -1.55 22.31
C PRO A 194 -24.67 -0.96 21.76
N THR A 195 -24.05 -0.01 22.47
CA THR A 195 -22.86 0.71 22.03
C THR A 195 -21.71 -0.23 21.60
N TYR A 196 -21.50 -1.32 22.33
CA TYR A 196 -20.46 -2.31 22.01
C TYR A 196 -20.69 -3.07 20.69
N ALA A 197 -21.95 -3.16 20.23
CA ALA A 197 -22.31 -3.90 19.01
C ALA A 197 -22.45 -3.00 17.76
N ARG A 198 -22.49 -1.67 17.91
CA ARG A 198 -22.82 -0.75 16.82
C ARG A 198 -21.88 -0.87 15.61
N GLU A 199 -20.59 -0.99 15.82
CA GLU A 199 -19.61 -1.14 14.74
C GLU A 199 -19.82 -2.44 13.94
N GLY A 200 -20.02 -3.57 14.63
CA GLY A 200 -20.28 -4.86 13.99
C GLY A 200 -21.62 -4.91 13.25
N VAL A 201 -22.68 -4.36 13.88
CA VAL A 201 -24.01 -4.26 13.24
C VAL A 201 -23.96 -3.37 12.01
N ALA A 202 -23.28 -2.22 12.07
CA ALA A 202 -23.10 -1.34 10.92
C ALA A 202 -22.33 -2.01 9.78
N ALA A 203 -21.28 -2.75 10.10
CA ALA A 203 -20.51 -3.51 9.11
C ALA A 203 -21.36 -4.59 8.42
N ALA A 204 -22.18 -5.29 9.18
CA ALA A 204 -23.12 -6.29 8.64
C ALA A 204 -24.22 -5.66 7.77
N LEU A 205 -24.77 -4.51 8.18
CA LEU A 205 -25.76 -3.74 7.40
C LEU A 205 -25.19 -3.26 6.07
N ALA A 206 -23.96 -2.71 6.10
CA ALA A 206 -23.30 -2.22 4.90
C ALA A 206 -23.09 -3.30 3.83
N GLN A 207 -23.02 -4.56 4.24
CA GLN A 207 -22.80 -5.72 3.36
C GLN A 207 -24.09 -6.53 3.12
N GLY A 208 -25.24 -6.06 3.63
CA GLY A 208 -26.52 -6.76 3.50
C GLY A 208 -26.49 -8.16 4.14
N MET A 209 -25.83 -8.31 5.29
CA MET A 209 -25.74 -9.58 6.03
C MET A 209 -26.75 -9.71 7.17
N VAL A 210 -27.53 -8.68 7.43
CA VAL A 210 -28.53 -8.66 8.51
C VAL A 210 -29.85 -9.16 7.98
N VAL A 211 -30.37 -10.22 8.59
CA VAL A 211 -31.70 -10.81 8.27
C VAL A 211 -32.66 -10.57 9.42
N ASN A 212 -33.79 -9.93 9.13
CA ASN A 212 -34.84 -9.61 10.11
C ASN A 212 -36.20 -10.11 9.58
N TYR A 213 -36.76 -11.15 10.18
CA TYR A 213 -38.08 -11.64 9.86
C TYR A 213 -39.07 -11.20 10.95
N PRO A 214 -40.30 -10.78 10.61
CA PRO A 214 -40.85 -10.55 9.26
C PRO A 214 -40.55 -9.14 8.70
N GLU A 215 -40.01 -8.21 9.50
CA GLU A 215 -39.78 -6.81 9.14
C GLU A 215 -38.29 -6.54 8.91
N GLY A 216 -37.86 -6.47 7.66
CA GLY A 216 -36.43 -6.32 7.30
C GLY A 216 -35.72 -5.13 7.95
N ASN A 217 -36.43 -4.05 8.24
CA ASN A 217 -35.89 -2.83 8.86
C ASN A 217 -35.98 -2.78 10.41
N ARG A 218 -36.38 -3.89 11.08
CA ARG A 218 -36.49 -3.95 12.54
C ARG A 218 -35.62 -5.06 13.12
N LEU A 219 -34.57 -4.67 13.83
CA LEU A 219 -33.51 -5.57 14.30
C LEU A 219 -33.90 -6.34 15.59
N HIS A 220 -34.62 -5.74 16.52
CA HIS A 220 -34.81 -6.26 17.88
C HIS A 220 -33.47 -6.60 18.58
N PRO A 221 -32.52 -5.66 18.71
CA PRO A 221 -31.12 -5.94 19.00
C PRO A 221 -30.87 -6.63 20.34
N THR A 222 -31.76 -6.44 21.32
CA THR A 222 -31.65 -6.99 22.67
C THR A 222 -32.46 -8.27 22.88
N GLN A 223 -33.25 -8.72 21.88
CA GLN A 223 -33.93 -9.99 21.92
C GLN A 223 -32.97 -11.15 21.75
N ARG A 224 -33.31 -12.31 22.31
CA ARG A 224 -32.50 -13.53 22.13
C ARG A 224 -32.54 -13.96 20.67
N LEU A 225 -31.36 -14.26 20.11
CA LEU A 225 -31.22 -14.82 18.78
C LEU A 225 -31.72 -16.27 18.78
N THR A 226 -32.72 -16.57 17.96
CA THR A 226 -33.20 -17.95 17.82
C THR A 226 -32.27 -18.77 16.90
N ARG A 227 -32.36 -20.10 16.99
CA ARG A 227 -31.58 -21.01 16.12
C ARG A 227 -31.97 -20.84 14.65
N GLY A 228 -33.24 -20.57 14.36
CA GLY A 228 -33.74 -20.28 13.00
C GLY A 228 -33.17 -18.98 12.45
N GLU A 229 -33.12 -17.92 13.25
CA GLU A 229 -32.53 -16.63 12.87
C GLU A 229 -31.01 -16.74 12.69
N ALA A 230 -30.33 -17.49 13.58
CA ALA A 230 -28.92 -17.76 13.45
C ALA A 230 -28.61 -18.52 12.14
N ALA A 231 -29.43 -19.52 11.81
CA ALA A 231 -29.32 -20.26 10.55
C ALA A 231 -29.47 -19.31 9.33
N ALA A 232 -30.47 -18.40 9.38
CA ALA A 232 -30.66 -17.42 8.31
C ALA A 232 -29.47 -16.47 8.14
N LEU A 233 -28.84 -16.02 9.23
CA LEU A 233 -27.62 -15.22 9.17
C LEU A 233 -26.46 -16.00 8.53
N ILE A 234 -26.32 -17.30 8.85
CA ILE A 234 -25.29 -18.17 8.24
C ILE A 234 -25.55 -18.35 6.75
N CYS A 235 -26.81 -18.64 6.32
CA CYS A 235 -27.15 -18.73 4.91
C CYS A 235 -26.82 -17.44 4.15
N ARG A 236 -27.14 -16.31 4.75
CA ARG A 236 -26.88 -14.99 4.14
C ARG A 236 -25.38 -14.71 4.02
N ALA A 237 -24.59 -15.23 4.95
CA ALA A 237 -23.15 -15.06 5.02
C ALA A 237 -22.33 -16.05 4.16
N ASP A 238 -22.97 -17.01 3.49
CA ASP A 238 -22.30 -18.00 2.64
C ASP A 238 -21.37 -17.32 1.63
N PRO A 239 -20.04 -17.56 1.69
CA PRO A 239 -19.06 -16.95 0.79
C PRO A 239 -19.25 -17.38 -0.67
N ASN A 240 -19.81 -18.56 -0.92
CA ASN A 240 -20.08 -19.10 -2.26
C ASN A 240 -21.41 -18.60 -2.84
N LEU A 241 -22.17 -17.82 -2.09
CA LEU A 241 -23.45 -17.24 -2.47
C LEU A 241 -24.57 -18.25 -2.75
N THR A 242 -24.34 -19.54 -2.64
CA THR A 242 -25.28 -20.62 -3.00
C THR A 242 -26.46 -20.72 -2.03
N LEU A 243 -26.23 -20.41 -0.76
CA LEU A 243 -27.27 -20.47 0.28
C LEU A 243 -28.11 -19.19 0.38
N ARG A 244 -27.63 -18.07 -0.18
CA ARG A 244 -28.31 -16.77 -0.11
C ARG A 244 -29.68 -16.77 -0.76
N GLN A 245 -29.90 -17.59 -1.76
CA GLN A 245 -31.18 -17.73 -2.47
C GLN A 245 -32.33 -18.21 -1.58
N TRP A 246 -32.03 -18.80 -0.42
CA TRP A 246 -33.04 -19.30 0.53
C TRP A 246 -33.49 -18.24 1.53
N ILE A 247 -33.01 -17.01 1.41
CA ILE A 247 -33.39 -15.86 2.23
C ILE A 247 -34.10 -14.85 1.35
N ASP A 248 -35.34 -14.53 1.68
CA ASP A 248 -36.12 -13.51 0.97
C ASP A 248 -35.44 -12.14 1.11
N ALA A 249 -35.37 -11.40 0.00
CA ALA A 249 -34.75 -10.07 -0.04
C ALA A 249 -35.49 -9.06 0.87
N ASP A 250 -36.80 -9.20 1.08
CA ASP A 250 -37.59 -8.32 1.92
C ASP A 250 -37.22 -8.43 3.41
N TRP A 251 -36.57 -9.53 3.80
CA TRP A 251 -36.11 -9.73 5.18
C TRP A 251 -34.69 -9.26 5.40
N VAL A 252 -33.98 -8.83 4.33
CA VAL A 252 -32.60 -8.37 4.44
C VAL A 252 -32.57 -6.87 4.70
N ALA A 253 -32.04 -6.48 5.84
CA ALA A 253 -31.75 -5.08 6.11
C ALA A 253 -30.55 -4.65 5.24
N MET A 254 -30.79 -3.80 4.28
CA MET A 254 -29.76 -3.17 3.46
C MET A 254 -29.74 -1.68 3.75
N ALA A 255 -28.56 -1.15 4.04
CA ALA A 255 -28.38 0.29 4.08
C ALA A 255 -28.78 0.87 2.72
N ALA A 256 -29.72 1.82 2.71
CA ALA A 256 -30.00 2.58 1.50
C ALA A 256 -28.68 3.19 1.00
N PRO A 257 -28.42 3.15 -0.31
CA PRO A 257 -27.27 3.90 -0.83
C PRO A 257 -27.42 5.35 -0.37
N PRO A 258 -26.33 5.99 0.13
CA PRO A 258 -26.43 7.37 0.61
C PRO A 258 -27.03 8.23 -0.50
N GLU A 259 -28.04 9.01 -0.17
CA GLU A 259 -28.59 10.03 -1.06
C GLU A 259 -27.42 10.92 -1.51
N ILE A 260 -27.10 10.87 -2.78
CA ILE A 260 -26.02 11.66 -3.36
C ILE A 260 -26.53 13.09 -3.42
N VAL A 261 -26.41 13.80 -2.30
CA VAL A 261 -26.39 15.26 -2.34
C VAL A 261 -25.15 15.62 -3.18
N PRO A 262 -25.26 16.33 -4.28
CA PRO A 262 -24.09 16.71 -5.07
C PRO A 262 -23.28 17.74 -4.28
N VAL A 263 -22.45 17.25 -3.35
CA VAL A 263 -21.34 18.02 -2.81
C VAL A 263 -20.38 18.21 -3.99
N PRO A 264 -19.90 19.45 -4.25
CA PRO A 264 -18.90 19.65 -5.27
C PRO A 264 -17.79 18.60 -5.09
N LEU A 265 -17.55 17.81 -6.11
CA LEU A 265 -16.62 16.68 -6.02
C LEU A 265 -15.24 17.20 -5.64
N ALA A 266 -14.80 16.91 -4.42
CA ALA A 266 -13.45 17.20 -3.99
C ALA A 266 -12.63 15.92 -4.17
N GLU A 267 -11.78 15.88 -5.19
CA GLU A 267 -11.01 14.70 -5.57
C GLU A 267 -9.66 15.12 -6.16
N THR A 268 -8.56 14.65 -5.60
CA THR A 268 -7.25 14.81 -6.25
C THR A 268 -7.21 13.95 -7.51
N ARG A 269 -6.86 14.57 -8.65
CA ARG A 269 -6.61 13.94 -9.94
C ARG A 269 -5.25 14.36 -10.42
N GLY A 270 -4.23 13.68 -9.90
CA GLY A 270 -2.84 14.07 -10.07
C GLY A 270 -2.13 13.28 -11.15
N VAL A 271 -1.06 13.87 -11.71
CA VAL A 271 -0.17 13.21 -12.67
C VAL A 271 1.27 13.60 -12.39
N TRP A 272 2.17 12.61 -12.34
CA TRP A 272 3.59 12.86 -12.31
C TRP A 272 4.13 13.17 -13.70
N LEU A 273 4.84 14.28 -13.81
CA LEU A 273 5.57 14.69 -15.01
C LEU A 273 7.05 14.44 -14.75
N THR A 274 7.59 13.38 -15.36
CA THR A 274 9.00 12.98 -15.21
C THR A 274 9.82 13.30 -16.46
N ASN A 275 11.14 13.33 -16.33
CA ASN A 275 12.09 13.42 -17.44
C ASN A 275 12.63 12.05 -17.87
N ILE A 276 12.13 10.95 -17.27
CA ILE A 276 12.52 9.58 -17.63
C ILE A 276 11.38 8.97 -18.47
N ASP A 277 11.72 8.40 -19.62
CA ASP A 277 10.76 7.83 -20.58
C ASP A 277 9.62 8.78 -21.00
N SER A 278 9.80 10.08 -20.79
CA SER A 278 8.84 11.15 -21.09
C SER A 278 9.53 12.31 -21.82
N GLN A 279 8.77 13.02 -22.66
CA GLN A 279 9.22 14.20 -23.37
C GLN A 279 8.48 15.46 -22.93
N VAL A 280 7.49 15.33 -22.04
CA VAL A 280 6.58 16.42 -21.67
C VAL A 280 7.29 17.65 -21.10
N LEU A 281 8.42 17.46 -20.41
CA LEU A 281 9.19 18.55 -19.78
C LEU A 281 10.26 19.17 -20.68
N PHE A 282 10.53 18.68 -21.88
CA PHE A 282 11.73 19.03 -22.65
C PHE A 282 11.57 20.26 -23.54
N SER A 283 10.36 20.70 -23.82
CA SER A 283 10.10 21.95 -24.52
C SER A 283 8.86 22.67 -23.98
N THR A 284 8.76 23.96 -24.21
CA THR A 284 7.58 24.76 -23.88
C THR A 284 6.35 24.25 -24.60
N GLU A 285 6.49 23.83 -25.87
CA GLU A 285 5.39 23.31 -26.68
C GLU A 285 4.86 21.99 -26.13
N SER A 286 5.76 21.06 -25.76
CA SER A 286 5.35 19.75 -25.20
C SER A 286 4.72 19.90 -23.83
N LEU A 287 5.24 20.79 -22.98
CA LEU A 287 4.67 21.06 -21.66
C LEU A 287 3.30 21.73 -21.78
N THR A 288 3.16 22.73 -22.64
CA THR A 288 1.88 23.41 -22.89
C THR A 288 0.83 22.43 -23.39
N ALA A 289 1.16 21.64 -24.42
CA ALA A 289 0.24 20.64 -24.96
C ALA A 289 -0.15 19.59 -23.92
N GLY A 290 0.79 19.19 -23.07
CA GLY A 290 0.56 18.22 -21.98
C GLY A 290 -0.40 18.78 -20.92
N VAL A 291 -0.17 20.01 -20.46
CA VAL A 291 -1.03 20.66 -19.46
C VAL A 291 -2.42 20.94 -20.05
N ASP A 292 -2.51 21.38 -21.29
CA ASP A 292 -3.78 21.61 -21.98
C ASP A 292 -4.60 20.31 -22.08
N GLN A 293 -3.96 19.19 -22.45
CA GLN A 293 -4.60 17.89 -22.55
C GLN A 293 -5.11 17.39 -21.19
N LEU A 294 -4.29 17.53 -20.13
CA LEU A 294 -4.68 17.14 -18.78
C LEU A 294 -5.83 18.00 -18.25
N ALA A 295 -5.78 19.30 -18.45
CA ALA A 295 -6.84 20.21 -18.04
C ALA A 295 -8.17 19.91 -18.76
N ALA A 296 -8.13 19.63 -20.09
CA ALA A 296 -9.29 19.23 -20.87
C ALA A 296 -9.95 17.92 -20.39
N LEU A 297 -9.19 17.09 -19.66
CA LEU A 297 -9.66 15.83 -19.04
C LEU A 297 -9.96 16.00 -17.54
N ASN A 298 -10.07 17.22 -17.05
CA ASN A 298 -10.39 17.52 -15.65
C ASN A 298 -9.38 16.95 -14.62
N PHE A 299 -8.10 16.78 -14.99
CA PHE A 299 -7.01 16.65 -14.02
C PHE A 299 -6.82 18.00 -13.31
N ASN A 300 -6.38 17.99 -12.06
CA ASN A 300 -6.30 19.20 -11.24
C ASN A 300 -4.99 19.35 -10.46
N THR A 301 -4.06 18.42 -10.60
CA THR A 301 -2.77 18.48 -9.88
C THR A 301 -1.64 17.95 -10.75
N LEU A 302 -0.57 18.73 -10.85
CA LEU A 302 0.66 18.37 -11.53
C LEU A 302 1.77 18.14 -10.49
N TYR A 303 2.54 17.06 -10.65
CA TYR A 303 3.74 16.79 -9.89
C TYR A 303 4.94 16.80 -10.85
N PRO A 304 5.44 17.99 -11.27
CA PRO A 304 6.63 18.07 -12.11
C PRO A 304 7.87 17.70 -11.33
N VAL A 305 8.72 16.85 -11.91
CA VAL A 305 9.98 16.47 -11.27
C VAL A 305 10.92 17.67 -11.20
N ALA A 306 11.46 17.92 -10.00
CA ALA A 306 12.37 19.03 -9.73
C ALA A 306 13.81 18.58 -9.45
N TRP A 307 13.97 17.38 -8.86
CA TRP A 307 15.25 16.76 -8.54
C TRP A 307 15.25 15.32 -8.99
N ASN A 308 16.12 14.98 -9.97
CA ASN A 308 16.22 13.64 -10.49
C ASN A 308 17.64 13.39 -11.04
N TRP A 309 18.12 12.15 -10.97
CA TRP A 309 19.46 11.77 -11.40
C TRP A 309 20.58 12.61 -10.77
N GLY A 310 20.35 13.12 -9.56
CA GLY A 310 21.32 13.96 -8.85
C GLY A 310 21.44 15.38 -9.39
N TYR A 311 20.48 15.86 -10.18
CA TYR A 311 20.44 17.23 -10.73
C TYR A 311 19.09 17.88 -10.56
N THR A 312 19.07 19.21 -10.51
CA THR A 312 17.86 20.00 -10.54
C THR A 312 17.36 20.19 -11.97
N LEU A 313 16.03 20.15 -12.16
CA LEU A 313 15.39 20.41 -13.43
C LEU A 313 14.92 21.87 -13.55
N TYR A 314 15.25 22.69 -12.58
CA TYR A 314 15.04 24.14 -12.55
C TYR A 314 16.39 24.85 -12.33
N PRO A 315 16.56 26.10 -12.76
CA PRO A 315 17.76 26.88 -12.49
C PRO A 315 18.00 27.03 -10.99
N SER A 316 19.09 26.48 -10.49
CA SER A 316 19.44 26.49 -9.07
C SER A 316 20.86 27.00 -8.83
N ARG A 317 20.99 28.03 -8.00
CA ARG A 317 22.30 28.52 -7.55
C ARG A 317 22.95 27.57 -6.59
N VAL A 318 22.15 26.83 -5.84
CA VAL A 318 22.65 25.78 -4.93
C VAL A 318 23.27 24.65 -5.73
N ALA A 319 22.58 24.16 -6.78
CA ALA A 319 23.11 23.14 -7.67
C ALA A 319 24.37 23.63 -8.42
N GLU A 320 24.37 24.86 -8.93
CA GLU A 320 25.53 25.45 -9.60
C GLU A 320 26.77 25.45 -8.69
N ARG A 321 26.62 25.84 -7.43
CA ARG A 321 27.71 25.88 -6.45
C ARG A 321 28.24 24.49 -6.11
N GLU A 322 27.36 23.52 -5.85
CA GLU A 322 27.76 22.20 -5.36
C GLU A 322 28.03 21.20 -6.50
N LEU A 323 27.34 21.33 -7.63
CA LEU A 323 27.44 20.39 -8.75
C LEU A 323 28.20 20.99 -9.96
N GLY A 324 28.36 22.32 -10.01
CA GLY A 324 28.92 23.01 -11.17
C GLY A 324 27.96 23.13 -12.35
N VAL A 325 26.68 22.76 -12.15
CA VAL A 325 25.60 22.80 -13.15
C VAL A 325 24.35 23.33 -12.48
N SER A 326 23.79 24.43 -12.99
CA SER A 326 22.61 25.05 -12.41
C SER A 326 21.31 24.33 -12.73
N GLN A 327 21.25 23.61 -13.86
CA GLN A 327 20.06 22.91 -14.33
C GLN A 327 20.44 21.78 -15.29
N HIS A 328 19.73 20.63 -15.21
CA HIS A 328 19.92 19.53 -16.14
C HIS A 328 18.60 18.80 -16.43
N LEU A 329 18.06 18.99 -17.64
CA LEU A 329 16.73 18.48 -18.02
C LEU A 329 16.76 17.03 -18.52
N TYR A 330 17.89 16.51 -18.96
CA TYR A 330 18.00 15.20 -19.62
C TYR A 330 18.36 14.07 -18.66
N ALA A 331 17.71 12.93 -18.84
CA ALA A 331 17.99 11.72 -18.07
C ALA A 331 19.29 10.98 -18.51
N ASP A 332 19.73 11.18 -19.75
CA ASP A 332 20.95 10.52 -20.26
C ASP A 332 22.21 11.34 -19.98
N LEU A 333 22.80 11.11 -18.82
CA LEU A 333 24.05 11.74 -18.39
C LEU A 333 25.27 11.27 -19.20
N ARG A 334 25.16 10.24 -20.05
CA ARG A 334 26.24 9.78 -20.94
C ARG A 334 26.31 10.61 -22.21
N ALA A 335 25.29 11.36 -22.55
CA ALA A 335 25.33 12.34 -23.61
C ALA A 335 26.06 13.57 -23.07
N PRO A 336 27.29 13.87 -23.49
CA PRO A 336 27.97 15.08 -23.03
C PRO A 336 27.13 16.28 -23.43
N GLN A 337 26.60 16.99 -22.45
CA GLN A 337 26.16 18.39 -22.45
C GLN A 337 25.75 18.99 -23.83
N ARG A 338 24.94 18.29 -24.60
CA ARG A 338 24.25 18.89 -25.73
C ARG A 338 23.00 19.54 -25.19
N GLY A 339 23.19 20.77 -24.70
CA GLY A 339 22.12 21.61 -24.28
C GLY A 339 22.07 21.89 -22.79
N ALA A 340 23.17 22.34 -22.19
CA ALA A 340 23.01 23.46 -21.27
C ALA A 340 22.28 24.50 -22.12
N VAL A 341 21.01 24.74 -21.84
CA VAL A 341 20.23 25.75 -22.56
C VAL A 341 20.87 27.09 -22.22
N GLU A 342 21.80 27.52 -23.05
CA GLU A 342 22.27 28.90 -23.04
C GLU A 342 21.06 29.77 -23.35
N GLY A 343 20.59 30.52 -22.36
CA GLY A 343 19.35 31.30 -22.41
C GLY A 343 18.21 30.59 -21.67
N ALA A 344 18.57 29.84 -20.67
CA ALA A 344 17.83 29.31 -19.52
C ALA A 344 16.30 29.31 -19.66
N ARG A 345 15.76 28.31 -20.37
CA ARG A 345 14.36 27.91 -20.19
C ARG A 345 14.16 27.49 -18.74
N ASP A 346 13.30 28.17 -18.01
CA ASP A 346 12.90 27.75 -16.67
C ASP A 346 11.66 26.86 -16.74
N MET A 347 11.87 25.56 -16.87
CA MET A 347 10.80 24.55 -16.96
C MET A 347 9.86 24.61 -15.76
N MET A 348 10.37 24.90 -14.57
CA MET A 348 9.54 24.91 -13.35
C MET A 348 8.63 26.14 -13.34
N LEU A 349 9.15 27.31 -13.74
CA LEU A 349 8.33 28.51 -13.88
C LEU A 349 7.22 28.27 -14.90
N GLU A 350 7.55 27.72 -16.07
CA GLU A 350 6.55 27.39 -17.09
C GLU A 350 5.49 26.42 -16.57
N ALA A 351 5.89 25.38 -15.82
CA ALA A 351 4.94 24.41 -15.26
C ALA A 351 3.98 25.06 -14.24
N VAL A 352 4.48 26.00 -13.42
CA VAL A 352 3.67 26.76 -12.46
C VAL A 352 2.69 27.67 -13.20
N ASP A 353 3.19 28.48 -14.14
CA ASP A 353 2.35 29.43 -14.89
C ASP A 353 1.25 28.75 -15.70
N LEU A 354 1.61 27.67 -16.43
CA LEU A 354 0.66 26.90 -17.23
C LEU A 354 -0.36 26.14 -16.35
N GLY A 355 0.10 25.51 -15.26
CA GLY A 355 -0.78 24.82 -14.33
C GLY A 355 -1.78 25.75 -13.68
N HIS A 356 -1.33 26.89 -13.15
CA HIS A 356 -2.18 27.90 -12.53
C HIS A 356 -3.15 28.53 -13.51
N ALA A 357 -2.73 28.82 -14.77
CA ALA A 357 -3.61 29.30 -15.81
C ALA A 357 -4.78 28.36 -16.13
N LYS A 358 -4.64 27.04 -15.81
CA LYS A 358 -5.68 26.02 -15.95
C LYS A 358 -6.38 25.69 -14.63
N GLY A 359 -6.08 26.39 -13.54
CA GLY A 359 -6.63 26.09 -12.20
C GLY A 359 -6.12 24.79 -11.59
N MET A 360 -4.98 24.29 -12.04
CA MET A 360 -4.33 23.09 -11.51
C MET A 360 -3.31 23.48 -10.44
N ALA A 361 -3.24 22.69 -9.37
CA ALA A 361 -2.16 22.81 -8.39
C ALA A 361 -0.84 22.24 -8.95
N VAL A 362 0.28 22.89 -8.62
CA VAL A 362 1.61 22.49 -9.05
C VAL A 362 2.47 22.20 -7.82
N ILE A 363 2.83 20.93 -7.63
CA ILE A 363 3.57 20.42 -6.49
C ILE A 363 4.86 19.76 -7.00
N PRO A 364 5.99 20.48 -7.02
CA PRO A 364 7.27 19.92 -7.45
C PRO A 364 7.65 18.67 -6.67
N TRP A 365 8.22 17.70 -7.39
CA TRP A 365 8.55 16.38 -6.86
C TRP A 365 10.06 16.11 -6.92
N PHE A 366 10.62 15.66 -5.79
CA PHE A 366 12.00 15.17 -5.68
C PHE A 366 11.99 13.65 -5.82
N GLU A 367 12.13 13.16 -7.07
CA GLU A 367 12.09 11.74 -7.40
C GLU A 367 13.26 10.98 -6.77
N PHE A 368 14.46 11.54 -6.84
CA PHE A 368 15.66 10.87 -6.33
C PHE A 368 15.86 11.03 -4.80
N GLY A 369 15.17 11.95 -4.14
CA GLY A 369 15.33 12.11 -2.70
C GLY A 369 16.80 12.15 -2.27
N PHE A 370 17.24 11.15 -1.48
CA PHE A 370 18.63 10.96 -1.10
C PHE A 370 19.44 10.10 -2.08
N MET A 371 18.81 9.43 -3.04
CA MET A 371 19.49 8.62 -4.05
C MET A 371 20.23 9.50 -5.05
N THR A 372 21.35 9.01 -5.56
CA THR A 372 22.16 9.66 -6.59
C THR A 372 22.67 8.64 -7.61
N PRO A 373 23.03 9.09 -8.83
CA PRO A 373 23.65 8.20 -9.81
C PRO A 373 25.07 7.79 -9.40
N GLU A 374 25.62 6.78 -10.10
CA GLU A 374 27.03 6.45 -10.09
C GLU A 374 27.49 6.25 -11.55
N PRO A 375 28.55 6.91 -12.02
CA PRO A 375 29.41 7.86 -11.28
C PRO A 375 28.73 9.22 -11.05
N TYR A 376 29.14 9.93 -9.99
CA TYR A 376 28.56 11.22 -9.63
C TYR A 376 29.62 12.21 -9.11
N ASP A 377 29.62 13.44 -9.63
CA ASP A 377 30.63 14.43 -9.28
C ASP A 377 30.53 14.92 -7.83
N LEU A 378 29.35 14.98 -7.27
CA LEU A 378 29.14 15.34 -5.86
C LEU A 378 29.83 14.34 -4.93
N TYR A 379 29.78 13.03 -5.24
CA TYR A 379 30.47 12.00 -4.46
C TYR A 379 31.99 12.22 -4.48
N ARG A 380 32.56 12.59 -5.63
CA ARG A 380 34.00 12.87 -5.73
C ARG A 380 34.45 14.09 -4.94
N ARG A 381 33.54 15.11 -4.79
CA ARG A 381 33.84 16.33 -4.02
C ARG A 381 33.58 16.18 -2.54
N HIS A 382 32.56 15.42 -2.16
CA HIS A 382 32.06 15.25 -0.80
C HIS A 382 31.76 13.79 -0.48
N PRO A 383 32.77 12.89 -0.47
CA PRO A 383 32.54 11.47 -0.21
C PRO A 383 31.98 11.23 1.19
N ASP A 384 32.27 12.10 2.14
CA ASP A 384 31.77 12.08 3.51
C ASP A 384 30.27 12.36 3.64
N TRP A 385 29.63 12.94 2.61
CA TRP A 385 28.19 13.15 2.61
C TRP A 385 27.41 11.88 2.29
N PHE A 386 28.10 10.84 1.85
CA PHE A 386 27.46 9.60 1.39
C PHE A 386 27.57 8.51 2.43
N THR A 387 26.55 7.66 2.46
CA THR A 387 26.49 6.52 3.37
C THR A 387 26.77 5.21 2.64
N HIS A 388 27.05 4.16 3.40
CA HIS A 388 27.39 2.85 2.85
C HIS A 388 26.90 1.71 3.77
N LYS A 389 26.98 0.50 3.26
CA LYS A 389 26.77 -0.74 4.01
C LYS A 389 27.91 -0.93 5.01
N ARG A 390 27.68 -1.80 5.98
CA ARG A 390 28.73 -2.19 6.91
C ARG A 390 29.90 -2.85 6.14
N VAL A 391 31.09 -2.38 6.42
CA VAL A 391 32.31 -3.03 5.96
C VAL A 391 32.68 -4.10 6.99
N GLU A 392 32.74 -5.36 6.59
CA GLU A 392 33.25 -6.41 7.45
C GLU A 392 34.78 -6.22 7.56
N PRO A 393 35.35 -6.35 8.79
CA PRO A 393 36.79 -6.26 8.96
C PRO A 393 37.52 -7.28 8.06
N SER A 394 38.52 -6.85 7.32
CA SER A 394 39.33 -7.78 6.55
C SER A 394 40.14 -8.69 7.49
N ALA A 395 40.53 -9.88 7.00
CA ALA A 395 41.38 -10.77 7.77
C ALA A 395 42.72 -10.11 8.14
N GLU A 396 43.18 -9.10 7.40
CA GLU A 396 44.39 -8.34 7.64
C GLU A 396 44.26 -7.35 8.81
N ASP A 397 43.05 -6.87 9.10
CA ASP A 397 42.78 -5.99 10.24
C ASP A 397 42.90 -6.73 11.60
N PHE A 398 42.68 -8.07 11.60
CA PHE A 398 42.88 -8.91 12.79
C PHE A 398 44.35 -9.24 13.10
N GLU A 399 45.27 -9.06 12.14
CA GLU A 399 46.70 -9.31 12.41
C GLU A 399 47.42 -8.13 13.07
N SER A 400 46.86 -6.92 13.00
CA SER A 400 47.48 -5.72 13.56
C SER A 400 47.21 -5.48 15.06
N ASP A 401 46.21 -6.14 15.67
CA ASP A 401 45.89 -6.00 17.09
C ASP A 401 46.18 -7.28 17.89
N LYS A 402 47.48 -7.58 18.06
CA LYS A 402 47.93 -8.72 18.89
C LYS A 402 47.83 -8.46 20.40
N SER A 403 47.15 -7.43 20.86
CA SER A 403 47.12 -7.02 22.27
C SER A 403 45.82 -7.38 23.01
N GLN A 404 44.82 -8.03 22.37
CA GLN A 404 43.61 -8.47 23.05
C GLN A 404 43.56 -10.00 23.25
N PRO A 405 43.15 -10.49 24.42
CA PRO A 405 43.01 -11.92 24.65
C PRO A 405 41.81 -12.47 23.86
N LYS A 406 41.99 -13.63 23.23
CA LYS A 406 40.97 -14.37 22.50
C LYS A 406 39.72 -14.57 23.37
N PRO A 407 38.51 -14.25 22.90
CA PRO A 407 37.28 -14.61 23.58
C PRO A 407 37.15 -16.12 23.65
N GLY A 408 36.92 -16.65 24.84
CA GLY A 408 36.72 -18.07 25.07
C GLY A 408 35.53 -18.61 24.25
N ALA A 409 35.74 -19.76 23.68
CA ALA A 409 34.73 -20.55 23.01
C ALA A 409 33.73 -21.07 24.03
N ASP A 410 32.71 -20.30 24.34
CA ASP A 410 31.44 -20.75 24.97
C ASP A 410 30.40 -19.61 24.84
N ALA A 411 29.88 -19.41 23.65
CA ALA A 411 28.64 -18.71 23.45
C ALA A 411 27.61 -19.75 22.98
N GLY A 412 26.80 -20.20 23.93
CA GLY A 412 25.72 -21.13 23.69
C GLY A 412 24.79 -20.60 22.58
N VAL A 413 24.60 -21.42 21.57
CA VAL A 413 23.60 -21.25 20.53
C VAL A 413 22.24 -21.12 21.19
N LEU A 414 21.70 -19.93 21.27
CA LEU A 414 20.28 -19.70 21.57
C LEU A 414 19.47 -20.32 20.43
N LYS A 415 18.85 -21.48 20.74
CA LYS A 415 17.88 -22.12 19.86
C LYS A 415 16.80 -21.11 19.50
N SER A 416 16.59 -20.93 18.20
CA SER A 416 15.49 -20.15 17.64
C SER A 416 14.17 -20.57 18.28
N ARG A 417 13.45 -19.60 18.84
CA ARG A 417 12.05 -19.78 19.21
C ARG A 417 11.28 -20.10 17.94
N ASP A 418 10.41 -21.10 18.03
CA ASP A 418 9.56 -21.58 16.96
C ASP A 418 8.81 -20.44 16.27
N LEU A 419 9.19 -20.14 15.02
CA LEU A 419 8.43 -19.30 14.12
C LEU A 419 7.25 -20.12 13.59
N THR A 420 6.11 -19.49 13.42
CA THR A 420 4.96 -20.16 12.83
C THR A 420 5.25 -20.56 11.36
N PRO A 421 4.63 -21.61 10.82
CA PRO A 421 4.84 -22.04 9.43
C PRO A 421 4.64 -20.94 8.37
N THR A 422 3.86 -19.90 8.70
CA THR A 422 3.59 -18.75 7.84
C THR A 422 4.73 -17.74 7.83
N GLU A 423 5.43 -17.56 8.95
CA GLU A 423 6.62 -16.71 9.05
C GLU A 423 7.82 -17.35 8.36
N GLU A 424 7.94 -18.66 8.45
CA GLU A 424 8.99 -19.45 7.80
C GLU A 424 8.79 -19.51 6.28
N ALA A 425 7.55 -19.66 5.80
CA ALA A 425 7.21 -19.56 4.38
C ALA A 425 7.43 -18.14 3.81
N SER A 426 7.18 -17.11 4.60
CA SER A 426 7.47 -15.72 4.22
C SER A 426 8.98 -15.44 4.15
N ARG A 427 9.74 -16.00 5.08
CA ARG A 427 11.20 -15.91 5.12
C ARG A 427 11.87 -16.69 3.99
N GLN A 428 11.39 -17.91 3.69
CA GLN A 428 11.85 -18.71 2.55
C GLN A 428 11.48 -18.05 1.22
N LYS A 429 10.30 -17.43 1.10
CA LYS A 429 9.87 -16.73 -0.10
C LYS A 429 10.66 -15.43 -0.32
N MET A 430 11.08 -14.72 0.74
CA MET A 430 12.00 -13.59 0.65
C MET A 430 13.42 -14.02 0.31
N GLN A 431 13.90 -15.15 0.83
CA GLN A 431 15.21 -15.72 0.46
C GLN A 431 15.24 -16.28 -0.97
N THR A 432 14.12 -16.80 -1.49
CA THR A 432 13.99 -17.29 -2.87
C THR A 432 13.84 -16.16 -3.88
N LEU A 433 13.26 -15.02 -3.50
CA LEU A 433 13.23 -13.81 -4.34
C LEU A 433 14.60 -13.13 -4.44
N GLY A 434 15.49 -13.39 -3.49
CA GLY A 434 16.91 -13.00 -3.55
C GLY A 434 17.85 -14.06 -4.18
N ARG A 435 17.35 -15.27 -4.46
CA ARG A 435 18.11 -16.38 -5.05
C ARG A 435 17.37 -16.98 -6.24
N GLY A 436 17.03 -16.18 -7.21
CA GLY A 436 16.62 -16.64 -8.54
C GLY A 436 17.84 -16.79 -9.44
N GLY A 437 18.65 -17.83 -9.21
CA GLY A 437 19.80 -18.13 -10.02
C GLY A 437 20.17 -19.60 -9.89
N SER A 438 19.97 -20.34 -10.95
CA SER A 438 20.34 -21.75 -11.15
C SER A 438 21.78 -22.06 -10.71
N GLN A 439 21.97 -23.16 -9.96
CA GLN A 439 23.27 -23.83 -9.86
C GLN A 439 23.72 -24.28 -11.25
N GLY A 440 24.81 -23.71 -11.73
CA GLY A 440 25.50 -24.23 -12.90
C GLY A 440 26.30 -23.19 -13.68
N LYS A 441 27.59 -23.20 -13.46
CA LYS A 441 28.69 -22.45 -14.13
C LYS A 441 29.10 -21.14 -13.49
N GLN A 442 30.19 -21.20 -12.69
CA GLN A 442 31.16 -20.15 -12.55
C GLN A 442 31.68 -19.79 -13.94
N ASP A 443 31.68 -18.49 -14.22
CA ASP A 443 32.35 -17.69 -15.23
C ASP A 443 31.40 -16.87 -16.12
N SER A 444 30.91 -15.77 -15.55
CA SER A 444 30.69 -14.46 -16.24
C SER A 444 30.06 -13.49 -15.23
N PRO A 445 30.45 -12.22 -15.14
CA PRO A 445 29.77 -11.24 -14.32
C PRO A 445 28.36 -11.03 -14.89
N GLU A 446 27.35 -11.51 -14.19
CA GLU A 446 25.96 -11.55 -14.65
C GLU A 446 25.37 -10.16 -14.99
N ASN A 447 26.06 -9.06 -14.64
CA ASN A 447 25.55 -7.69 -14.80
C ASN A 447 26.43 -6.78 -15.68
N GLY A 448 27.57 -7.26 -16.21
CA GLY A 448 28.49 -6.42 -17.00
C GLY A 448 29.12 -5.25 -16.25
N LEU A 449 28.98 -5.19 -14.91
CA LEU A 449 29.61 -4.20 -14.05
C LEU A 449 31.01 -4.67 -13.61
N PRO A 450 31.99 -3.75 -13.50
CA PRO A 450 33.33 -4.08 -13.00
C PRO A 450 33.26 -4.66 -11.57
N PRO A 451 34.12 -5.66 -11.24
CA PRO A 451 34.16 -6.26 -9.90
C PRO A 451 34.36 -5.23 -8.77
N GLU A 452 35.14 -4.19 -9.01
CA GLU A 452 35.39 -3.11 -8.07
C GLU A 452 34.12 -2.30 -7.75
N VAL A 453 33.20 -2.14 -8.69
CA VAL A 453 31.89 -1.49 -8.45
C VAL A 453 30.99 -2.37 -7.60
N LEU A 454 31.04 -3.69 -7.82
CA LEU A 454 30.25 -4.63 -7.04
C LEU A 454 30.78 -4.81 -5.61
N ALA A 455 32.08 -4.62 -5.39
CA ALA A 455 32.74 -4.71 -4.09
C ALA A 455 32.63 -3.42 -3.26
N ASP A 456 32.27 -2.29 -3.86
CA ASP A 456 32.17 -1.01 -3.16
C ASP A 456 30.95 -1.01 -2.21
N PRO A 457 31.15 -0.90 -0.88
CA PRO A 457 30.05 -0.91 0.09
C PRO A 457 29.12 0.29 -0.05
N GLY A 458 29.55 1.37 -0.71
CA GLY A 458 28.72 2.56 -1.01
C GLY A 458 27.80 2.36 -2.21
N ILE A 459 27.91 1.26 -2.93
CA ILE A 459 27.07 0.99 -4.09
C ILE A 459 25.83 0.17 -3.70
N TRP A 460 24.69 0.66 -4.13
CA TRP A 460 23.43 -0.05 -4.16
C TRP A 460 22.99 -0.27 -5.61
N LEU A 461 22.50 -1.44 -5.94
CA LEU A 461 22.09 -1.78 -7.31
C LEU A 461 20.57 -1.65 -7.45
N GLU A 462 20.12 -0.61 -8.10
CA GLU A 462 18.73 -0.43 -8.47
C GLU A 462 18.34 -1.50 -9.52
N GLY A 463 17.30 -2.27 -9.20
CA GLY A 463 16.87 -3.39 -10.04
C GLY A 463 17.96 -4.44 -10.26
N GLY A 464 18.95 -4.50 -9.38
CA GLY A 464 20.10 -5.43 -9.50
C GLY A 464 21.10 -5.08 -10.61
N ARG A 465 21.00 -3.91 -11.24
CA ARG A 465 21.79 -3.57 -12.45
C ARG A 465 22.37 -2.18 -12.46
N LEU A 466 21.65 -1.16 -11.98
CA LEU A 466 22.10 0.22 -12.06
C LEU A 466 22.76 0.64 -10.75
N PRO A 467 24.05 1.02 -10.77
CA PRO A 467 24.73 1.44 -9.57
C PRO A 467 24.20 2.81 -9.10
N ARG A 468 23.92 2.91 -7.82
CA ARG A 468 23.46 4.11 -7.12
C ARG A 468 24.27 4.33 -5.86
N ARG A 469 24.37 5.59 -5.45
CA ARG A 469 24.88 5.99 -4.13
C ARG A 469 23.77 6.73 -3.38
N TRP A 470 23.94 6.86 -2.07
CA TRP A 470 22.96 7.51 -1.23
C TRP A 470 23.62 8.58 -0.37
N LEU A 471 23.09 9.81 -0.44
CA LEU A 471 23.42 10.86 0.52
C LEU A 471 22.97 10.40 1.91
N SER A 472 23.82 10.64 2.92
CA SER A 472 23.48 10.30 4.30
C SER A 472 22.44 11.28 4.85
N PRO A 473 21.22 10.82 5.15
CA PRO A 473 20.21 11.67 5.79
C PRO A 473 20.59 12.09 7.20
N PHE A 474 21.70 11.58 7.72
CA PHE A 474 22.23 11.87 9.06
C PHE A 474 23.30 12.96 9.01
N HIS A 475 24.04 13.05 7.89
CA HIS A 475 25.15 13.99 7.74
C HIS A 475 24.66 15.45 7.59
N PRO A 476 25.12 16.39 8.42
CA PRO A 476 24.54 17.73 8.47
C PRO A 476 24.69 18.54 7.18
N GLN A 477 25.78 18.35 6.45
CA GLN A 477 26.01 19.07 5.19
C GLN A 477 25.19 18.46 4.04
N ALA A 478 25.04 17.13 3.98
CA ALA A 478 24.16 16.48 3.01
C ALA A 478 22.69 16.89 3.21
N LYS A 479 22.22 16.91 4.48
CA LYS A 479 20.91 17.45 4.85
C LYS A 479 20.76 18.90 4.42
N ARG A 480 21.73 19.74 4.75
CA ARG A 480 21.72 21.18 4.42
C ARG A 480 21.65 21.39 2.91
N PHE A 481 22.37 20.61 2.11
CA PHE A 481 22.30 20.69 0.65
C PHE A 481 20.88 20.47 0.14
N LEU A 482 20.21 19.39 0.53
CA LEU A 482 18.82 19.14 0.11
C LEU A 482 17.85 20.19 0.66
N LEU A 483 17.98 20.63 1.92
CA LEU A 483 17.18 21.70 2.49
C LEU A 483 17.35 23.01 1.71
N GLN A 484 18.53 23.34 1.26
CA GLN A 484 18.79 24.54 0.46
C GLN A 484 18.14 24.45 -0.91
N LEU A 485 18.21 23.30 -1.60
CA LEU A 485 17.50 23.08 -2.86
C LEU A 485 15.99 23.27 -2.70
N ILE A 486 15.39 22.66 -1.68
CA ILE A 486 13.95 22.78 -1.40
C ILE A 486 13.60 24.24 -1.07
N ASN A 487 14.39 24.89 -0.19
CA ASN A 487 14.15 26.28 0.19
C ASN A 487 14.24 27.23 -1.00
N GLU A 488 15.20 27.02 -1.91
CA GLU A 488 15.34 27.79 -3.14
C GLU A 488 14.10 27.61 -4.03
N LEU A 489 13.66 26.38 -4.23
CA LEU A 489 12.48 26.04 -5.02
C LEU A 489 11.22 26.73 -4.48
N VAL A 490 10.89 26.53 -3.20
CA VAL A 490 9.66 27.11 -2.62
C VAL A 490 9.73 28.62 -2.39
N SER A 491 10.92 29.23 -2.44
CA SER A 491 11.09 30.68 -2.34
C SER A 491 10.98 31.38 -3.70
N ASN A 492 11.45 30.74 -4.78
CA ASN A 492 11.55 31.36 -6.08
C ASN A 492 10.30 31.14 -6.96
N TYR A 493 9.52 30.08 -6.68
CA TYR A 493 8.35 29.73 -7.47
C TYR A 493 7.06 29.75 -6.63
N GLU A 494 5.94 30.13 -7.25
CA GLU A 494 4.60 30.14 -6.63
C GLU A 494 3.98 28.73 -6.60
N VAL A 495 4.74 27.76 -6.05
CA VAL A 495 4.30 26.37 -5.96
C VAL A 495 3.25 26.16 -4.89
N ASP A 496 2.32 25.22 -5.10
CA ASP A 496 1.25 24.88 -4.15
C ASP A 496 1.70 23.88 -3.08
N GLY A 497 2.89 23.33 -3.23
CA GLY A 497 3.44 22.36 -2.29
C GLY A 497 4.81 21.85 -2.69
N PHE A 498 5.20 20.76 -2.05
CA PHE A 498 6.43 20.05 -2.30
C PHE A 498 6.23 18.56 -2.02
N GLN A 499 6.80 17.68 -2.83
CA GLN A 499 6.63 16.23 -2.68
C GLN A 499 7.96 15.48 -2.66
N PHE A 500 8.06 14.49 -1.78
CA PHE A 500 8.99 13.37 -1.89
C PHE A 500 8.25 12.07 -2.24
N ASP A 501 9.00 11.10 -2.78
CA ASP A 501 8.52 9.75 -3.05
C ASP A 501 9.18 8.68 -2.15
N ASP A 502 9.29 7.46 -2.67
CA ASP A 502 9.90 6.33 -1.98
C ASP A 502 11.44 6.43 -1.83
N HIS A 503 12.08 7.42 -2.42
CA HIS A 503 13.51 7.72 -2.21
C HIS A 503 13.77 8.73 -1.07
N LEU A 504 12.74 9.25 -0.39
CA LEU A 504 12.90 9.86 0.93
C LEU A 504 13.11 8.76 1.97
N GLY A 505 14.18 8.02 1.84
CA GLY A 505 14.49 6.89 2.69
C GLY A 505 15.94 6.51 2.52
N LEU A 506 16.27 5.34 3.01
CA LEU A 506 17.60 4.77 2.90
C LEU A 506 17.44 3.25 2.77
N PRO A 507 18.11 2.58 1.82
CA PRO A 507 18.14 1.12 1.84
C PRO A 507 18.56 0.61 3.21
N VAL A 508 17.82 -0.35 3.76
CA VAL A 508 17.94 -0.76 5.16
C VAL A 508 19.35 -1.25 5.54
N GLU A 509 20.14 -1.72 4.57
CA GLU A 509 21.54 -2.15 4.77
C GLU A 509 22.55 -1.00 4.89
N PHE A 510 22.13 0.26 4.64
CA PHE A 510 22.98 1.45 4.72
C PHE A 510 22.92 2.12 6.12
N GLY A 511 23.79 3.09 6.34
CA GLY A 511 23.88 3.85 7.59
C GLY A 511 25.13 3.50 8.41
N TYR A 512 26.13 2.89 7.80
CA TYR A 512 27.37 2.53 8.48
C TYR A 512 28.56 3.42 8.07
N ASP A 513 28.27 4.63 7.56
CA ASP A 513 29.31 5.65 7.36
C ASP A 513 29.86 6.16 8.70
N PRO A 514 31.13 6.65 8.72
CA PRO A 514 31.79 7.07 9.97
C PRO A 514 31.02 8.13 10.74
N TYR A 515 30.35 9.06 10.06
CA TYR A 515 29.57 10.09 10.72
C TYR A 515 28.36 9.48 11.45
N THR A 516 27.63 8.60 10.77
CA THR A 516 26.42 7.94 11.32
C THR A 516 26.78 7.05 12.51
N ILE A 517 27.86 6.28 12.41
CA ILE A 517 28.38 5.47 13.52
C ILE A 517 28.69 6.34 14.74
N ASN A 518 29.44 7.44 14.55
CA ASN A 518 29.81 8.34 15.63
C ASN A 518 28.60 9.04 16.26
N LEU A 519 27.62 9.41 15.44
CA LEU A 519 26.36 9.99 15.92
C LEU A 519 25.59 8.98 16.80
N TYR A 520 25.47 7.74 16.34
CA TYR A 520 24.83 6.68 17.11
C TYR A 520 25.54 6.45 18.45
N LYS A 521 26.88 6.33 18.44
CA LYS A 521 27.69 6.17 19.65
C LYS A 521 27.49 7.31 20.63
N SER A 522 27.42 8.54 20.15
CA SER A 522 27.22 9.72 21.01
C SER A 522 25.85 9.71 21.73
N GLU A 523 24.84 9.10 21.11
CA GLU A 523 23.49 8.99 21.65
C GLU A 523 23.27 7.69 22.46
N HIS A 524 24.19 6.70 22.37
CA HIS A 524 24.07 5.38 23.02
C HIS A 524 25.26 5.06 23.94
N ASN A 525 25.78 6.05 24.66
CA ASN A 525 26.84 5.87 25.66
C ASN A 525 28.11 5.19 25.11
N GLY A 526 28.47 5.45 23.85
CA GLY A 526 29.64 4.88 23.19
C GLY A 526 29.43 3.50 22.55
N GLN A 527 28.22 2.96 22.61
CA GLN A 527 27.91 1.67 21.97
C GLN A 527 27.93 1.76 20.44
N GLU A 528 28.54 0.75 19.81
CA GLU A 528 28.51 0.61 18.34
C GLU A 528 27.09 0.30 17.85
N PRO A 529 26.71 0.75 16.64
CA PRO A 529 25.45 0.33 16.06
C PRO A 529 25.42 -1.19 15.84
N PRO A 530 24.26 -1.83 15.95
CA PRO A 530 24.10 -3.26 15.72
C PRO A 530 24.72 -3.71 14.41
N ALA A 531 25.41 -4.87 14.41
CA ALA A 531 25.98 -5.45 13.19
C ALA A 531 24.90 -5.92 12.22
N ASN A 532 23.77 -6.38 12.75
CA ASN A 532 22.60 -6.72 11.94
C ASN A 532 21.87 -5.42 11.52
N TYR A 533 21.91 -5.09 10.25
CA TYR A 533 21.24 -3.90 9.72
C TYR A 533 19.71 -3.94 9.85
N GLN A 534 19.11 -5.12 10.09
CA GLN A 534 17.68 -5.32 10.34
C GLN A 534 17.34 -5.33 11.84
N ASP A 535 18.30 -5.07 12.72
CA ASP A 535 18.02 -4.94 14.14
C ASP A 535 16.92 -3.89 14.38
N PRO A 536 15.87 -4.21 15.15
CA PRO A 536 14.71 -3.32 15.30
C PRO A 536 15.05 -1.96 15.91
N GLU A 537 16.00 -1.90 16.85
CA GLU A 537 16.42 -0.64 17.46
C GLU A 537 17.20 0.21 16.46
N TRP A 538 18.11 -0.39 15.72
CA TRP A 538 18.87 0.27 14.67
C TRP A 538 18.00 0.76 13.52
N VAL A 539 17.02 -0.04 13.08
CA VAL A 539 16.02 0.36 12.07
C VAL A 539 15.20 1.55 12.60
N ALA A 540 14.69 1.48 13.83
CA ALA A 540 13.88 2.54 14.42
C ALA A 540 14.68 3.84 14.59
N TRP A 541 15.93 3.76 15.04
CA TRP A 541 16.79 4.93 15.22
C TRP A 541 17.02 5.66 13.89
N ARG A 542 17.42 4.92 12.82
CA ARG A 542 17.63 5.51 11.50
C ARG A 542 16.33 6.10 10.91
N ALA A 543 15.21 5.39 11.02
CA ALA A 543 13.90 5.86 10.56
C ALA A 543 13.45 7.13 11.30
N ASN A 544 13.73 7.25 12.61
CA ASN A 544 13.47 8.45 13.38
C ASN A 544 14.28 9.66 12.89
N LYS A 545 15.56 9.47 12.55
CA LYS A 545 16.40 10.54 11.99
C LYS A 545 15.89 11.03 10.62
N ILE A 546 15.40 10.13 9.78
CA ILE A 546 14.73 10.50 8.51
C ILE A 546 13.43 11.28 8.80
N SER A 547 12.68 10.86 9.81
CA SER A 547 11.47 11.56 10.25
C SER A 547 11.78 12.97 10.76
N ASP A 548 12.92 13.17 11.45
CA ASP A 548 13.36 14.48 11.91
C ASP A 548 13.78 15.38 10.74
N PHE A 549 14.46 14.84 9.73
CA PHE A 549 14.74 15.58 8.50
C PHE A 549 13.45 16.04 7.80
N LEU A 550 12.44 15.17 7.68
CA LEU A 550 11.15 15.56 7.10
C LEU A 550 10.46 16.64 7.94
N ALA A 551 10.58 16.59 9.26
CA ALA A 551 10.06 17.65 10.15
C ALA A 551 10.77 19.00 9.91
N GLU A 552 12.09 19.00 9.68
CA GLU A 552 12.85 20.20 9.31
C GLU A 552 12.34 20.77 7.96
N VAL A 553 12.13 19.90 6.96
CA VAL A 553 11.54 20.28 5.65
C VAL A 553 10.16 20.91 5.85
N TYR A 554 9.30 20.24 6.62
CA TYR A 554 7.93 20.72 6.91
C TYR A 554 7.96 22.12 7.53
N GLN A 555 8.73 22.31 8.57
CA GLN A 555 8.85 23.60 9.25
C GLN A 555 9.38 24.70 8.32
N MET A 556 10.42 24.40 7.55
CA MET A 556 11.02 25.34 6.60
C MET A 556 10.04 25.76 5.51
N VAL A 557 9.36 24.80 4.89
CA VAL A 557 8.38 25.08 3.82
C VAL A 557 7.19 25.85 4.37
N LYS A 558 6.63 25.44 5.52
CA LYS A 558 5.49 26.12 6.15
C LYS A 558 5.84 27.54 6.63
N ALA A 559 7.07 27.80 7.03
CA ALA A 559 7.53 29.15 7.37
C ALA A 559 7.59 30.07 6.16
N ARG A 560 7.85 29.55 4.95
CA ARG A 560 7.89 30.30 3.69
C ARG A 560 6.49 30.43 3.05
N ARG A 561 5.77 29.31 3.01
CA ARG A 561 4.45 29.14 2.40
C ARG A 561 3.54 28.38 3.34
N PRO A 562 2.80 29.05 4.23
CA PRO A 562 1.97 28.37 5.23
C PRO A 562 0.92 27.43 4.65
N ASN A 563 0.41 27.73 3.45
CA ASN A 563 -0.61 26.94 2.77
C ASN A 563 -0.04 25.86 1.83
N ALA A 564 1.30 25.80 1.63
CA ALA A 564 1.91 24.80 0.77
C ALA A 564 1.70 23.39 1.33
N VAL A 565 1.33 22.46 0.45
CA VAL A 565 1.08 21.06 0.79
C VAL A 565 2.41 20.31 0.86
N ILE A 566 2.70 19.70 1.99
CA ILE A 566 3.79 18.71 2.10
C ILE A 566 3.20 17.35 1.77
N SER A 567 3.59 16.84 0.61
CA SER A 567 3.12 15.58 0.03
C SER A 567 4.21 14.52 0.12
N ILE A 568 3.83 13.28 0.35
CA ILE A 568 4.73 12.13 0.20
C ILE A 568 4.07 11.03 -0.63
N SER A 569 4.86 10.37 -1.47
CA SER A 569 4.41 9.25 -2.29
C SER A 569 5.25 7.99 -2.02
N PRO A 570 5.06 7.33 -0.86
CA PRO A 570 5.85 6.18 -0.46
C PRO A 570 5.29 4.87 -1.04
N ASN A 571 6.10 3.82 -0.96
CA ASN A 571 5.62 2.44 -1.09
C ASN A 571 4.64 2.08 0.05
N PRO A 572 3.78 1.02 -0.12
CA PRO A 572 2.93 0.52 0.95
C PRO A 572 3.71 0.11 2.20
N HIS A 573 3.17 0.43 3.37
CA HIS A 573 3.68 -0.07 4.65
C HIS A 573 3.21 -1.53 4.87
N PRO A 574 4.01 -2.44 5.50
CA PRO A 574 5.33 -2.19 6.14
C PRO A 574 6.54 -2.22 5.19
N PHE A 575 6.35 -2.52 3.90
CA PHE A 575 7.45 -2.64 2.94
C PHE A 575 8.35 -1.39 2.92
N ALA A 576 7.76 -0.18 2.88
CA ALA A 576 8.50 1.08 2.91
C ALA A 576 9.39 1.22 4.17
N TYR A 577 8.89 0.79 5.33
CA TYR A 577 9.62 0.86 6.59
C TYR A 577 10.78 -0.13 6.67
N VAL A 578 10.51 -1.42 6.39
CA VAL A 578 11.50 -2.49 6.60
C VAL A 578 12.61 -2.51 5.55
N ASN A 579 12.37 -1.92 4.36
CA ASN A 579 13.36 -1.91 3.28
C ASN A 579 14.00 -0.54 3.07
N TYR A 580 13.28 0.56 3.37
CA TYR A 580 13.73 1.92 3.07
C TYR A 580 13.62 2.88 4.25
N LEU A 581 13.34 2.40 5.46
CA LEU A 581 13.26 3.19 6.69
C LEU A 581 12.20 4.32 6.65
N GLN A 582 11.20 4.21 5.77
CA GLN A 582 10.12 5.19 5.61
C GLN A 582 8.97 4.87 6.57
N ASP A 583 8.97 5.50 7.72
CA ASP A 583 7.88 5.38 8.71
C ASP A 583 6.79 6.42 8.47
N TRP A 584 6.17 6.38 7.28
CA TRP A 584 5.14 7.34 6.93
C TRP A 584 3.87 7.30 7.82
N PRO A 585 3.46 6.18 8.48
CA PRO A 585 2.41 6.24 9.48
C PRO A 585 2.78 7.14 10.67
N THR A 586 4.03 7.12 11.11
CA THR A 586 4.54 8.04 12.13
C THR A 586 4.57 9.48 11.63
N TRP A 587 4.93 9.74 10.38
CA TRP A 587 4.91 11.09 9.80
C TRP A 587 3.51 11.70 9.77
N VAL A 588 2.51 10.90 9.38
CA VAL A 588 1.10 11.29 9.45
C VAL A 588 0.66 11.56 10.89
N ASN A 589 1.08 10.70 11.84
CA ASN A 589 0.74 10.87 13.25
C ASN A 589 1.39 12.10 13.89
N ARG A 590 2.61 12.44 13.49
CA ARG A 590 3.33 13.65 13.93
C ARG A 590 2.79 14.93 13.30
N GLY A 591 1.94 14.85 12.27
CA GLY A 591 1.39 16.00 11.55
C GLY A 591 2.44 16.75 10.73
N ILE A 592 3.45 16.07 10.22
CA ILE A 592 4.52 16.62 9.37
C ILE A 592 4.34 16.29 7.89
N VAL A 593 3.14 15.85 7.51
CA VAL A 593 2.70 15.57 6.14
C VAL A 593 1.25 16.02 6.02
N ASP A 594 0.91 16.70 4.93
CA ASP A 594 -0.44 17.16 4.61
C ASP A 594 -1.16 16.24 3.63
N GLU A 595 -0.39 15.56 2.77
CA GLU A 595 -0.90 14.67 1.74
C GLU A 595 -0.08 13.39 1.64
N LEU A 596 -0.76 12.26 1.55
CA LEU A 596 -0.19 10.95 1.32
C LEU A 596 -0.71 10.38 0.00
N ILE A 597 0.19 9.90 -0.87
CA ILE A 597 -0.15 9.23 -2.14
C ILE A 597 0.58 7.89 -2.19
N VAL A 598 0.00 6.84 -1.63
CA VAL A 598 0.67 5.54 -1.57
C VAL A 598 0.71 4.87 -2.95
N GLN A 599 1.90 4.47 -3.39
CA GLN A 599 2.16 3.82 -4.67
C GLN A 599 1.62 2.38 -4.68
N ILE A 600 0.33 2.21 -4.94
CA ILE A 600 -0.29 0.87 -5.01
C ILE A 600 -0.23 0.34 -6.45
N TYR A 601 0.98 0.10 -6.94
CA TYR A 601 1.23 -0.38 -8.30
C TYR A 601 0.99 -1.90 -8.38
N ARG A 602 -0.27 -2.29 -8.55
CA ARG A 602 -0.70 -3.69 -8.60
C ARG A 602 -1.47 -3.95 -9.90
N SER A 603 -1.09 -5.01 -10.60
CA SER A 603 -1.81 -5.50 -11.79
C SER A 603 -3.01 -6.39 -11.44
N ASP A 604 -3.10 -6.86 -10.20
CA ASP A 604 -4.22 -7.64 -9.68
C ASP A 604 -5.15 -6.76 -8.86
N GLN A 605 -6.44 -6.72 -9.23
CA GLN A 605 -7.44 -5.86 -8.63
C GLN A 605 -7.70 -6.20 -7.15
N ASN A 606 -7.67 -7.48 -6.76
CA ASN A 606 -7.89 -7.88 -5.38
C ASN A 606 -6.73 -7.46 -4.50
N ARG A 607 -5.48 -7.59 -4.98
CA ARG A 607 -4.29 -7.10 -4.29
C ARG A 607 -4.28 -5.58 -4.19
N PHE A 608 -4.74 -4.85 -5.21
CA PHE A 608 -4.90 -3.41 -5.18
C PHE A 608 -5.87 -3.00 -4.07
N ILE A 609 -7.04 -3.64 -4.02
CA ILE A 609 -8.05 -3.45 -3.00
C ILE A 609 -7.54 -3.82 -1.60
N TRP A 610 -6.82 -4.93 -1.50
CA TRP A 610 -6.25 -5.39 -0.23
C TRP A 610 -5.27 -4.38 0.37
N GLU A 611 -4.38 -3.76 -0.44
CA GLU A 611 -3.48 -2.72 0.04
C GLU A 611 -4.25 -1.50 0.57
N MET A 612 -5.28 -1.04 -0.12
CA MET A 612 -6.12 0.08 0.31
C MET A 612 -6.85 -0.19 1.64
N ASN A 613 -7.22 -1.43 1.91
CA ASN A 613 -7.94 -1.81 3.13
C ASN A 613 -7.03 -1.99 4.36
N LYS A 614 -5.74 -1.82 4.23
CA LYS A 614 -4.79 -1.94 5.36
C LYS A 614 -5.09 -0.92 6.47
N PRO A 615 -4.93 -1.30 7.75
CA PRO A 615 -5.29 -0.44 8.89
C PRO A 615 -4.62 0.95 8.86
N TYR A 616 -3.36 1.02 8.45
CA TYR A 616 -2.62 2.27 8.37
C TYR A 616 -3.13 3.18 7.23
N MET A 617 -3.59 2.63 6.10
CA MET A 617 -4.24 3.38 5.04
C MET A 617 -5.55 4.01 5.56
N GLN A 618 -6.37 3.20 6.23
CA GLN A 618 -7.63 3.65 6.81
C GLN A 618 -7.42 4.66 7.96
N ALA A 619 -6.33 4.52 8.71
CA ALA A 619 -5.96 5.49 9.74
C ALA A 619 -5.55 6.84 9.15
N SER A 620 -4.81 6.85 8.05
CA SER A 620 -4.37 8.07 7.36
C SER A 620 -5.54 8.85 6.76
N LEU A 621 -6.52 8.16 6.17
CA LEU A 621 -7.76 8.77 5.64
C LEU A 621 -8.50 9.64 6.66
N ARG A 622 -8.44 9.29 7.93
CA ARG A 622 -9.09 10.04 9.01
C ARG A 622 -8.31 11.28 9.45
N LYS A 623 -7.07 11.44 9.00
CA LYS A 623 -6.14 12.46 9.49
C LYS A 623 -5.73 13.47 8.44
N ILE A 624 -5.42 13.00 7.24
CA ILE A 624 -4.90 13.84 6.14
C ILE A 624 -5.52 13.45 4.81
N SER A 625 -5.31 14.28 3.78
CA SER A 625 -5.61 13.91 2.40
C SER A 625 -4.82 12.65 2.02
N THR A 626 -5.52 11.53 1.86
CA THR A 626 -4.91 10.24 1.52
C THR A 626 -5.40 9.79 0.15
N ASN A 627 -4.48 9.68 -0.77
CA ASN A 627 -4.70 9.36 -2.18
C ASN A 627 -4.01 8.04 -2.53
N VAL A 628 -4.35 7.50 -3.70
CA VAL A 628 -3.77 6.27 -4.23
C VAL A 628 -2.96 6.57 -5.49
N GLY A 629 -1.70 6.17 -5.52
CA GLY A 629 -0.87 6.15 -6.71
C GLY A 629 -1.24 4.95 -7.58
N ILE A 630 -1.62 5.22 -8.83
CA ILE A 630 -2.00 4.22 -9.84
C ILE A 630 -0.91 4.18 -10.92
N LEU A 631 -0.42 2.98 -11.23
CA LEU A 631 0.45 2.76 -12.37
C LEU A 631 -0.39 2.69 -13.65
N SER A 632 -0.33 3.72 -14.49
CA SER A 632 -1.09 3.76 -15.75
C SER A 632 -0.42 3.01 -16.91
N GLY A 633 0.79 2.50 -16.69
CA GLY A 633 1.54 1.66 -17.62
C GLY A 633 3.04 1.93 -17.58
N LEU A 634 3.77 1.03 -18.20
CA LEU A 634 5.20 1.16 -18.50
C LEU A 634 5.39 0.82 -19.97
N ARG A 635 6.46 1.33 -20.58
CA ARG A 635 6.77 1.08 -22.00
C ARG A 635 6.78 -0.42 -22.36
N ALA A 636 7.23 -1.28 -21.44
CA ALA A 636 7.26 -2.73 -21.63
C ALA A 636 6.03 -3.46 -21.09
N ALA A 637 5.20 -2.79 -20.31
CA ALA A 637 4.03 -3.36 -19.64
C ALA A 637 2.89 -2.33 -19.58
N PRO A 638 2.23 -2.06 -20.73
CA PRO A 638 1.08 -1.16 -20.77
C PRO A 638 -0.08 -1.75 -19.97
N VAL A 639 -0.82 -0.86 -19.29
CA VAL A 639 -2.00 -1.22 -18.48
C VAL A 639 -3.26 -0.79 -19.22
N GLY A 640 -4.27 -1.67 -19.37
CA GLY A 640 -5.52 -1.37 -20.07
C GLY A 640 -6.39 -0.34 -19.33
N MET A 641 -7.15 0.45 -20.11
CA MET A 641 -8.04 1.48 -19.57
C MET A 641 -9.15 0.89 -18.70
N ASP A 642 -9.67 -0.29 -19.04
CA ASP A 642 -10.66 -1.00 -18.25
C ASP A 642 -10.14 -1.26 -16.83
N HIS A 643 -8.90 -1.75 -16.72
CA HIS A 643 -8.27 -1.99 -15.42
C HIS A 643 -8.02 -0.70 -14.64
N ILE A 644 -7.60 0.37 -15.32
CA ILE A 644 -7.45 1.71 -14.70
C ILE A 644 -8.81 2.21 -14.21
N GLY A 645 -9.87 2.04 -15.01
CA GLY A 645 -11.24 2.38 -14.63
C GLY A 645 -11.72 1.64 -13.37
N ASP A 646 -11.44 0.34 -13.29
CA ASP A 646 -11.74 -0.47 -12.10
C ASP A 646 -10.96 0.01 -10.86
N GLN A 647 -9.70 0.42 -11.03
CA GLN A 647 -8.91 0.99 -9.94
C GLN A 647 -9.44 2.36 -9.49
N ILE A 648 -9.79 3.25 -10.42
CA ILE A 648 -10.43 4.54 -10.12
C ILE A 648 -11.73 4.31 -9.33
N LYS A 649 -12.57 3.39 -9.80
CA LYS A 649 -13.81 3.03 -9.11
C LYS A 649 -13.53 2.53 -7.70
N ALA A 650 -12.58 1.62 -7.53
CA ALA A 650 -12.23 1.06 -6.23
C ALA A 650 -11.71 2.12 -5.23
N VAL A 651 -10.96 3.12 -5.71
CA VAL A 651 -10.51 4.28 -4.91
C VAL A 651 -11.70 5.12 -4.44
N ARG A 652 -12.65 5.43 -5.33
CA ARG A 652 -13.85 6.21 -5.02
C ARG A 652 -14.80 5.46 -4.07
N ASP A 653 -15.05 4.18 -4.31
CA ASP A 653 -15.89 3.33 -3.46
C ASP A 653 -15.38 3.28 -2.01
N ARG A 654 -14.08 3.49 -1.80
CA ARG A 654 -13.43 3.52 -0.48
C ARG A 654 -13.18 4.91 0.06
N ARG A 655 -13.70 5.95 -0.63
CA ARG A 655 -13.66 7.35 -0.22
C ARG A 655 -12.25 7.89 0.05
N PHE A 656 -11.26 7.42 -0.70
CA PHE A 656 -9.96 8.07 -0.73
C PHE A 656 -10.10 9.49 -1.26
N SER A 657 -9.18 10.37 -0.88
CA SER A 657 -9.22 11.79 -1.28
C SER A 657 -8.97 11.98 -2.78
N GLY A 658 -8.57 10.95 -3.49
CA GLY A 658 -8.36 10.92 -4.92
C GLY A 658 -7.26 9.95 -5.33
N MET A 659 -6.73 10.16 -6.53
CA MET A 659 -5.68 9.34 -7.13
C MET A 659 -4.68 10.19 -7.89
N SER A 660 -3.48 9.62 -8.09
CA SER A 660 -2.46 10.19 -8.97
C SER A 660 -1.86 9.11 -9.84
N PHE A 661 -1.54 9.46 -11.09
CA PHE A 661 -1.12 8.48 -12.10
C PHE A 661 0.38 8.60 -12.39
N PHE A 662 1.05 7.50 -12.28
CA PHE A 662 2.44 7.37 -12.69
C PHE A 662 2.47 6.74 -14.08
N PHE A 663 2.89 7.45 -15.06
CA PHE A 663 3.29 8.85 -15.24
C PHE A 663 2.66 9.42 -16.52
N TYR A 664 2.91 10.69 -16.89
CA TYR A 664 2.23 11.36 -18.01
C TYR A 664 2.20 10.56 -19.30
N GLU A 665 3.36 10.08 -19.78
CA GLU A 665 3.41 9.35 -21.05
C GLU A 665 2.62 8.05 -21.02
N SER A 666 2.58 7.37 -19.87
CA SER A 666 1.88 6.11 -19.72
C SER A 666 0.36 6.25 -19.71
N LEU A 667 -0.17 7.44 -19.45
CA LEU A 667 -1.62 7.72 -19.63
C LEU A 667 -2.07 7.43 -21.05
N TRP A 668 -1.18 7.67 -22.01
CA TRP A 668 -1.48 7.60 -23.45
C TRP A 668 -0.97 6.33 -24.12
N MET A 669 -0.34 5.43 -23.38
CA MET A 669 0.16 4.15 -23.89
C MET A 669 -0.97 3.13 -23.95
N PRO A 670 -1.45 2.74 -25.17
CA PRO A 670 -2.51 1.75 -25.27
C PRO A 670 -2.00 0.36 -24.92
N ALA A 671 -2.82 -0.42 -24.25
CA ALA A 671 -2.62 -1.86 -24.10
C ALA A 671 -2.87 -2.60 -25.43
N PRO A 672 -2.50 -3.88 -25.56
CA PRO A 672 -2.82 -4.64 -26.75
C PRO A 672 -4.34 -4.60 -27.05
N ARG A 673 -4.71 -4.22 -28.26
CA ARG A 673 -6.08 -4.01 -28.76
C ARG A 673 -6.75 -2.69 -28.37
N GLU A 674 -6.10 -1.84 -27.60
CA GLU A 674 -6.54 -0.47 -27.37
C GLU A 674 -5.94 0.49 -28.40
N ARG A 675 -6.59 1.63 -28.60
CA ARG A 675 -6.05 2.80 -29.33
C ARG A 675 -5.84 3.95 -28.34
N ARG A 676 -5.03 4.93 -28.75
CA ARG A 676 -4.81 6.14 -27.93
C ARG A 676 -6.12 6.89 -27.64
N GLU A 677 -7.04 6.91 -28.62
CA GLU A 677 -8.36 7.54 -28.50
C GLU A 677 -9.22 6.86 -27.43
N ASP A 678 -9.10 5.54 -27.29
CA ASP A 678 -9.84 4.78 -26.28
C ASP A 678 -9.39 5.18 -24.86
N ARG A 679 -8.08 5.49 -24.69
CA ARG A 679 -7.53 6.03 -23.42
C ARG A 679 -8.11 7.41 -23.10
N VAL A 680 -8.11 8.31 -24.08
CA VAL A 680 -8.68 9.67 -23.90
C VAL A 680 -10.16 9.56 -23.54
N THR A 681 -10.93 8.74 -24.25
CA THR A 681 -12.36 8.51 -23.98
C THR A 681 -12.57 7.94 -22.58
N GLY A 682 -11.76 6.99 -22.16
CA GLY A 682 -11.83 6.39 -20.82
C GLY A 682 -11.60 7.41 -19.71
N PHE A 683 -10.60 8.28 -19.83
CA PHE A 683 -10.39 9.37 -18.87
C PHE A 683 -11.49 10.44 -18.92
N GLN A 684 -12.04 10.77 -20.11
CA GLN A 684 -13.20 11.66 -20.23
C GLN A 684 -14.40 11.11 -19.46
N GLN A 685 -14.65 9.81 -19.56
CA GLN A 685 -15.74 9.15 -18.83
C GLN A 685 -15.45 9.10 -17.32
N ALA A 686 -14.22 8.73 -16.93
CA ALA A 686 -13.82 8.63 -15.54
C ALA A 686 -13.86 9.99 -14.82
N PHE A 687 -13.54 11.08 -15.53
CA PHE A 687 -13.46 12.44 -15.01
C PHE A 687 -14.46 13.39 -15.72
N ALA A 688 -15.67 12.93 -15.95
CA ALA A 688 -16.70 13.65 -16.70
C ALA A 688 -17.06 15.04 -16.13
N SER A 689 -16.80 15.28 -14.86
CA SER A 689 -17.05 16.58 -14.19
C SER A 689 -15.78 17.15 -13.57
N VAL A 690 -15.69 18.47 -13.49
CA VAL A 690 -14.61 19.16 -12.75
C VAL A 690 -14.66 18.75 -11.27
N ALA A 691 -13.49 18.54 -10.67
CA ALA A 691 -13.33 18.34 -9.25
C ALA A 691 -12.37 19.38 -8.67
N SER A 692 -12.72 19.96 -7.52
CA SER A 692 -11.77 20.75 -6.76
C SER A 692 -10.78 19.83 -6.06
N ARG A 693 -9.53 20.28 -5.91
CA ARG A 693 -8.59 19.58 -5.05
C ARG A 693 -9.08 19.63 -3.59
N PRO A 694 -9.04 18.52 -2.82
CA PRO A 694 -9.37 18.57 -1.40
C PRO A 694 -8.47 19.58 -0.68
N SER A 695 -9.05 20.62 -0.11
CA SER A 695 -8.37 21.49 0.84
C SER A 695 -8.08 20.62 2.07
N GLY A 696 -6.84 20.48 2.48
CA GLY A 696 -6.29 19.68 3.57
C GLY A 696 -7.26 19.11 4.63
N PRO A 697 -6.84 18.39 5.63
CA PRO A 697 -7.75 17.77 6.59
C PRO A 697 -8.71 18.88 7.08
N PRO A 698 -10.00 18.59 7.28
CA PRO A 698 -10.86 19.54 7.95
C PRO A 698 -10.19 19.77 9.31
N GLY A 699 -9.48 20.90 9.43
CA GLY A 699 -8.93 21.35 10.69
C GLY A 699 -10.03 21.20 11.73
N PRO A 700 -9.75 20.92 13.00
CA PRO A 700 -10.77 20.79 14.02
C PRO A 700 -11.71 21.96 13.80
N ARG A 701 -12.97 21.66 13.46
CA ARG A 701 -14.00 22.69 13.26
C ARG A 701 -13.94 23.56 14.51
N MET A 702 -13.23 24.66 14.45
CA MET A 702 -13.40 25.73 15.40
C MET A 702 -14.89 26.06 15.30
N ARG A 703 -15.64 25.62 16.30
CA ARG A 703 -17.05 25.96 16.44
C ARG A 703 -17.10 27.46 16.20
N GLY A 704 -17.79 27.86 15.14
CA GLY A 704 -17.96 29.23 14.76
C GLY A 704 -18.52 30.05 15.90
N ARG A 705 -17.62 30.56 16.71
CA ARG A 705 -17.86 31.61 17.68
C ARG A 705 -16.59 32.47 17.64
N ILE A 706 -16.79 33.75 17.38
CA ILE A 706 -15.76 34.82 17.39
C ILE A 706 -15.11 35.04 16.00
N LEU A 707 -15.88 35.48 15.03
CA LEU A 707 -15.40 36.38 13.96
C LEU A 707 -16.52 37.32 13.46
N ARG A 708 -17.65 37.41 14.17
CA ARG A 708 -18.67 38.47 13.90
C ARG A 708 -18.55 39.69 14.80
N ASP A 709 -17.78 39.65 15.90
CA ASP A 709 -17.73 40.77 16.88
C ASP A 709 -16.54 41.71 16.71
N ARG A 710 -15.66 41.54 15.72
CA ARG A 710 -14.56 42.49 15.44
C ARG A 710 -14.79 43.42 14.23
N LEU A 711 -15.79 43.19 13.42
CA LEU A 711 -16.13 44.06 12.28
C LEU A 711 -17.27 45.07 12.58
N THR A 712 -17.93 44.96 13.74
CA THR A 712 -18.97 45.90 14.15
C THR A 712 -18.53 46.90 15.23
N GLN A 713 -17.29 46.81 15.76
CA GLN A 713 -16.77 47.78 16.72
C GLN A 713 -15.81 48.82 16.13
N SER A 714 -15.47 48.74 14.82
CA SER A 714 -14.64 49.77 14.18
C SER A 714 -15.43 50.90 13.49
N HIS A 715 -16.75 50.88 13.49
CA HIS A 715 -17.59 51.94 12.90
C HIS A 715 -18.37 52.81 13.89
N LEU A 716 -18.08 52.72 15.20
CA LEU A 716 -18.73 53.56 16.22
C LEU A 716 -17.73 54.42 17.05
N ARG A 717 -16.53 54.68 16.55
CA ARG A 717 -15.60 55.66 17.14
C ARG A 717 -14.95 56.57 16.10
N SER A 718 -15.78 57.22 15.28
CA SER A 718 -15.40 58.46 14.59
C SER A 718 -16.67 59.26 14.37
N GLY A 719 -17.03 60.06 15.35
CA GLY A 719 -18.23 60.90 15.30
C GLY A 719 -18.55 61.41 16.69
N GLY A 720 -17.74 62.36 17.19
CA GLY A 720 -17.99 63.06 18.43
C GLY A 720 -16.79 63.87 18.85
#